data_727b248a05dfd896c1d5f1c8dca75932
#
_entry.id   727b248a05dfd896c1d5f1c8dca75932
#
_cell.length_a   1.000
_cell.length_b   1.000
_cell.length_c   1.000
_cell.angle_alpha   90.00
_cell.angle_beta   90.00
_cell.angle_gamma   90.00
#
_symmetry.space_group_name_H-M   'P 1'
#
loop_
_entity.id
_entity.type
_entity.pdbx_description
1 polymer ?
#
loop_
_entity_poly.entity_id
_entity_poly.type
_entity_poly.pdbx_seq_one_letter_code
_entity_poly.pdbx_strand_id
1 'polypeptide(L)'
;MAAMHAPLFFSLACLLAAAVNAKVTIYGMFGQTTANPDALRTGTAALEPTTSFVTVPGPPHYTELAAYNPIYMLPPAIPNPPPPNQFAIGVPTSAQLMNGLSIPQKGSFFGFSIEMSVANQLIGTNASQLHVPFLNLMNIVAERAGAVHIRVGGNTQETAFMVDSLPDGKILAKDKEDASNPTATPVLAITPGLLYMLGNVSSLVNIKWYLGIPFNDTTNWRFQIAEQGEAILGDNLLGFQAANEPDLYGPHGHRPPTYGPYDFFGEYALLTQAYQADPNVPVKNNLIAPSVSGTWPPELIWNTGFVEAYSQYLTSLAVERYPTDNCAVIYPNPNNPPHDPIQEQTQYLTHQAGINIAGQYRNSTMLAQTWGKPFLMFETNTASCGGFPGISDTFTSALWGVDYGLQLANSNFTGALFHFGGQNVSYNRDPLTLHVHQAAPTNESAFHQWTVGPIFYSSIFVAEALGKTNTSQVKDLFPNNGNDQTPAYAIYENGNLARMALINYMTDPSGANDYTATIYVGGSGFNEPNGVPASVKVKYLLAPSTSEKDNVTWAGQTLGGRFEVDGIWKGTEDVKTVQCDQTQNMCQVTVPAPGAALVFFSDAAQQAVDPSTTQTFPTTYITKTVNTVSIDPSVLATSNGQNGKARLQQLGGTSQGGSSGATHAAGVVPGLATLALVLAGMGTVFRLSW
;
A
#
# COMPACT_ATOMS: atom_id res chain seq x y z
N MET A 1 -23.54 48.07 -58.08
CA MET A 1 -22.64 46.98 -57.70
C MET A 1 -22.97 46.63 -56.27
N ALA A 2 -23.76 45.60 -56.19
CA ALA A 2 -24.26 45.05 -54.92
C ALA A 2 -23.45 43.81 -54.56
N ALA A 3 -23.54 43.48 -53.34
CA ALA A 3 -23.29 42.19 -52.77
C ALA A 3 -22.04 42.00 -51.90
N MET A 4 -22.36 41.36 -50.81
CA MET A 4 -21.53 40.58 -49.86
C MET A 4 -21.13 41.27 -48.55
N HIS A 5 -22.06 41.27 -47.61
CA HIS A 5 -21.74 41.28 -46.20
C HIS A 5 -22.90 40.65 -45.41
N ALA A 6 -22.88 39.34 -45.37
CA ALA A 6 -23.50 38.53 -44.32
C ALA A 6 -22.99 37.10 -44.50
N PRO A 7 -22.04 36.65 -43.69
CA PRO A 7 -22.33 35.64 -42.70
C PRO A 7 -21.32 35.64 -41.52
N LEU A 8 -21.06 36.74 -40.89
CA LEU A 8 -20.17 36.73 -39.69
C LEU A 8 -20.92 36.81 -38.37
N PHE A 9 -22.20 37.01 -38.37
CA PHE A 9 -22.99 37.14 -37.12
C PHE A 9 -23.57 35.82 -36.59
N PHE A 10 -23.62 34.77 -37.41
CA PHE A 10 -24.16 33.49 -36.96
C PHE A 10 -23.13 32.58 -36.27
N SER A 11 -21.86 32.78 -36.50
CA SER A 11 -20.82 31.99 -35.84
C SER A 11 -20.44 32.47 -34.44
N LEU A 12 -20.78 33.73 -34.10
CA LEU A 12 -20.47 34.28 -32.77
C LEU A 12 -21.58 33.97 -31.72
N ALA A 13 -22.82 33.73 -32.19
CA ALA A 13 -23.93 33.37 -31.30
C ALA A 13 -23.87 31.89 -30.83
N CYS A 14 -23.25 31.01 -31.59
CA CYS A 14 -23.06 29.60 -31.17
C CYS A 14 -21.90 29.39 -30.24
N LEU A 15 -20.93 30.31 -30.17
CA LEU A 15 -19.78 30.23 -29.24
C LEU A 15 -20.09 30.80 -27.86
N LEU A 16 -21.17 31.56 -27.71
CA LEU A 16 -21.59 32.12 -26.41
C LEU A 16 -22.57 31.24 -25.65
N ALA A 17 -23.08 30.17 -26.26
CA ALA A 17 -23.99 29.23 -25.59
C ALA A 17 -23.32 28.05 -24.91
N ALA A 18 -21.98 27.95 -25.00
CA ALA A 18 -21.22 26.84 -24.41
C ALA A 18 -20.53 27.19 -23.07
N ALA A 19 -20.73 28.38 -22.54
CA ALA A 19 -20.36 28.72 -21.18
C ALA A 19 -21.49 28.37 -20.20
N VAL A 20 -21.89 27.11 -20.18
CA VAL A 20 -22.71 26.59 -19.07
C VAL A 20 -21.77 26.50 -17.87
N ASN A 21 -22.02 27.34 -16.88
CA ASN A 21 -21.38 27.30 -15.58
C ASN A 21 -21.50 25.88 -15.01
N ALA A 22 -20.50 25.07 -15.19
CA ALA A 22 -20.38 23.81 -14.45
C ALA A 22 -20.16 24.19 -12.99
N LYS A 23 -21.21 24.28 -12.21
CA LYS A 23 -21.12 24.36 -10.76
C LYS A 23 -20.67 23.00 -10.26
N VAL A 24 -19.42 22.91 -9.88
CA VAL A 24 -18.93 21.76 -9.12
C VAL A 24 -19.47 21.90 -7.72
N THR A 25 -20.35 20.99 -7.34
CA THR A 25 -20.84 20.89 -5.97
C THR A 25 -19.98 19.86 -5.26
N ILE A 26 -19.13 20.30 -4.34
CA ILE A 26 -18.38 19.42 -3.45
C ILE A 26 -19.22 19.28 -2.20
N TYR A 27 -19.54 18.06 -1.89
CA TYR A 27 -20.39 17.72 -0.78
C TYR A 27 -19.55 17.59 0.48
N GLY A 28 -19.98 18.24 1.57
CA GLY A 28 -19.40 18.06 2.89
C GLY A 28 -19.75 16.69 3.47
N MET A 29 -19.03 16.28 4.51
CA MET A 29 -19.14 14.97 5.15
C MET A 29 -20.49 14.62 5.75
N PHE A 30 -21.43 15.56 5.86
CA PHE A 30 -22.74 15.34 6.47
C PHE A 30 -23.87 15.83 5.56
N GLY A 31 -24.82 14.96 5.29
CA GLY A 31 -26.14 15.34 4.74
C GLY A 31 -26.32 15.13 3.26
N GLN A 32 -25.46 14.38 2.60
CA GLN A 32 -25.80 13.91 1.28
C GLN A 32 -26.71 12.71 1.35
N THR A 33 -27.84 12.86 0.68
CA THR A 33 -28.45 11.72 0.03
C THR A 33 -27.48 11.30 -1.08
N THR A 34 -26.48 10.52 -0.74
CA THR A 34 -25.77 9.72 -1.72
C THR A 34 -26.84 8.99 -2.50
N ALA A 35 -26.71 8.95 -3.81
CA ALA A 35 -27.45 7.97 -4.58
C ALA A 35 -27.20 6.65 -3.86
N ASN A 36 -28.28 6.10 -3.29
CA ASN A 36 -28.20 4.91 -2.47
C ASN A 36 -27.46 3.84 -3.27
N PRO A 37 -26.31 3.32 -2.83
CA PRO A 37 -25.63 2.22 -3.53
C PRO A 37 -26.57 1.04 -3.71
N ASP A 38 -27.56 0.85 -2.81
CA ASP A 38 -28.59 -0.17 -2.91
C ASP A 38 -29.62 0.13 -4.02
N ALA A 39 -29.82 1.37 -4.42
CA ALA A 39 -30.68 1.70 -5.57
C ALA A 39 -30.05 1.25 -6.91
N LEU A 40 -28.74 1.10 -6.96
CA LEU A 40 -28.00 0.53 -8.09
C LEU A 40 -28.03 -1.00 -8.10
N ARG A 41 -28.31 -1.63 -6.95
CA ARG A 41 -28.48 -3.09 -6.83
C ARG A 41 -29.86 -3.59 -7.25
N THR A 42 -30.89 -2.72 -7.28
CA THR A 42 -32.27 -3.10 -7.60
C THR A 42 -32.59 -3.07 -9.09
N GLY A 43 -31.65 -2.71 -9.94
CA GLY A 43 -31.79 -2.87 -11.38
C GLY A 43 -31.64 -4.35 -11.76
N THR A 44 -32.72 -5.11 -11.68
CA THR A 44 -32.85 -6.46 -12.23
C THR A 44 -32.89 -6.41 -13.76
N ALA A 45 -31.83 -5.96 -14.39
CA ALA A 45 -31.54 -6.38 -15.75
C ALA A 45 -30.87 -7.75 -15.63
N ALA A 46 -31.51 -8.77 -16.17
CA ALA A 46 -30.89 -10.07 -16.33
C ALA A 46 -29.60 -9.85 -17.15
N LEU A 47 -28.47 -9.82 -16.48
CA LEU A 47 -27.17 -9.72 -17.12
C LEU A 47 -26.88 -11.11 -17.70
N GLU A 48 -26.72 -11.16 -19.00
CA GLU A 48 -26.13 -12.30 -19.67
C GLU A 48 -24.77 -12.63 -19.02
N PRO A 49 -24.42 -13.89 -18.79
CA PRO A 49 -23.31 -14.31 -17.92
C PRO A 49 -21.90 -14.01 -18.46
N THR A 50 -21.76 -13.15 -19.44
CA THR A 50 -20.47 -12.88 -20.13
C THR A 50 -19.80 -11.56 -19.77
N THR A 51 -20.40 -10.69 -18.98
CA THR A 51 -19.76 -9.43 -18.55
C THR A 51 -19.78 -9.29 -17.03
N SER A 52 -18.63 -9.49 -16.43
CA SER A 52 -18.41 -9.37 -14.99
C SER A 52 -18.15 -7.94 -14.52
N PHE A 53 -18.23 -6.97 -15.43
CA PHE A 53 -18.06 -5.57 -15.09
C PHE A 53 -19.36 -4.84 -15.15
N VAL A 54 -19.75 -4.21 -14.06
CA VAL A 54 -20.76 -3.17 -14.05
C VAL A 54 -20.03 -1.85 -13.91
N THR A 55 -19.88 -1.13 -15.01
CA THR A 55 -19.46 0.27 -14.96
C THR A 55 -20.69 1.10 -14.62
N VAL A 56 -20.67 1.76 -13.47
CA VAL A 56 -21.73 2.73 -13.11
C VAL A 56 -21.29 4.09 -13.65
N PRO A 57 -21.91 4.62 -14.71
CA PRO A 57 -21.60 5.97 -15.17
C PRO A 57 -22.04 6.94 -14.08
N GLY A 58 -21.10 7.73 -13.57
CA GLY A 58 -21.45 8.87 -12.75
C GLY A 58 -22.27 9.89 -13.57
N PRO A 59 -23.04 10.76 -12.91
CA PRO A 59 -23.68 11.87 -13.58
C PRO A 59 -22.66 12.67 -14.40
N PRO A 60 -22.96 13.12 -15.62
CA PRO A 60 -21.99 13.75 -16.53
C PRO A 60 -21.25 14.98 -15.98
N HIS A 61 -21.66 15.48 -14.84
CA HIS A 61 -21.10 16.68 -14.20
C HIS A 61 -20.57 16.41 -12.78
N TYR A 62 -20.43 15.16 -12.39
CA TYR A 62 -20.02 14.81 -11.04
C TYR A 62 -18.54 14.48 -11.02
N THR A 63 -17.74 15.50 -10.79
CA THR A 63 -16.27 15.39 -10.84
C THR A 63 -15.69 14.55 -9.72
N GLU A 64 -16.37 14.43 -8.58
CA GLU A 64 -15.99 13.55 -7.47
C GLU A 64 -16.10 12.08 -7.84
N LEU A 65 -17.15 11.68 -8.56
CA LEU A 65 -17.27 10.31 -9.08
C LEU A 65 -16.24 10.01 -10.16
N ALA A 66 -15.89 11.04 -10.95
CA ALA A 66 -14.80 10.91 -11.90
C ALA A 66 -13.43 10.78 -11.22
N ALA A 67 -13.27 11.31 -10.01
CA ALA A 67 -12.07 11.16 -9.19
C ALA A 67 -12.01 9.82 -8.46
N TYR A 68 -13.11 9.12 -8.32
CA TYR A 68 -13.22 7.84 -7.66
C TYR A 68 -13.56 6.75 -8.68
N ASN A 69 -12.88 5.61 -8.59
CA ASN A 69 -13.08 4.54 -9.54
C ASN A 69 -14.52 3.97 -9.50
N PRO A 70 -15.29 4.10 -10.57
CA PRO A 70 -16.67 3.64 -10.64
C PRO A 70 -16.82 2.15 -10.96
N ILE A 71 -15.72 1.42 -11.16
CA ILE A 71 -15.77 0.01 -11.56
C ILE A 71 -16.16 -0.86 -10.37
N TYR A 72 -17.22 -1.63 -10.54
CA TYR A 72 -17.63 -2.70 -9.66
C TYR A 72 -17.60 -4.01 -10.43
N MET A 73 -16.95 -5.00 -9.86
CA MET A 73 -16.99 -6.36 -10.37
C MET A 73 -18.05 -7.16 -9.64
N LEU A 74 -18.73 -8.07 -10.33
CA LEU A 74 -19.55 -9.06 -9.65
C LEU A 74 -18.65 -9.99 -8.83
N PRO A 75 -19.05 -10.36 -7.61
CA PRO A 75 -18.33 -11.38 -6.86
C PRO A 75 -18.19 -12.66 -7.67
N PRO A 76 -17.06 -13.36 -7.58
CA PRO A 76 -16.89 -14.66 -8.21
C PRO A 76 -17.98 -15.65 -7.78
N ALA A 77 -18.34 -16.57 -8.67
CA ALA A 77 -19.25 -17.64 -8.33
C ALA A 77 -18.69 -18.51 -7.20
N ILE A 78 -19.55 -18.95 -6.29
CA ILE A 78 -19.17 -19.90 -5.25
C ILE A 78 -18.76 -21.26 -5.86
N PRO A 79 -17.81 -21.98 -5.24
CA PRO A 79 -17.46 -23.33 -5.66
C PRO A 79 -18.67 -24.27 -5.68
N ASN A 80 -18.70 -25.17 -6.64
CA ASN A 80 -19.75 -26.18 -6.71
C ASN A 80 -19.13 -27.62 -6.78
N PRO A 81 -19.29 -28.47 -5.72
CA PRO A 81 -20.03 -28.20 -4.49
C PRO A 81 -19.32 -27.16 -3.59
N PRO A 82 -20.09 -26.43 -2.73
CA PRO A 82 -19.49 -25.56 -1.74
C PRO A 82 -18.73 -26.39 -0.70
N PRO A 83 -17.72 -25.80 -0.03
CA PRO A 83 -17.01 -26.50 1.04
C PRO A 83 -17.94 -26.83 2.22
N PRO A 84 -17.61 -27.84 3.05
CA PRO A 84 -18.31 -28.07 4.29
C PRO A 84 -18.34 -26.79 5.15
N ASN A 85 -19.53 -26.43 5.61
CA ASN A 85 -19.74 -25.24 6.45
C ASN A 85 -19.70 -25.55 7.96
N GLN A 86 -19.36 -26.75 8.34
CA GLN A 86 -19.09 -27.14 9.72
C GLN A 86 -17.85 -28.04 9.75
N PHE A 87 -16.88 -27.67 10.56
CA PHE A 87 -15.63 -28.42 10.69
C PHE A 87 -14.99 -28.19 12.06
N ALA A 88 -14.09 -29.09 12.42
CA ALA A 88 -13.36 -29.05 13.68
C ALA A 88 -11.95 -28.48 13.51
N ILE A 89 -11.49 -27.71 14.50
CA ILE A 89 -10.12 -27.23 14.64
C ILE A 89 -9.62 -27.65 16.04
N GLY A 90 -8.53 -28.41 16.10
CA GLY A 90 -7.88 -28.76 17.36
C GLY A 90 -6.54 -28.02 17.49
N VAL A 91 -6.31 -27.38 18.65
CA VAL A 91 -5.06 -26.69 18.95
C VAL A 91 -4.60 -26.94 20.37
N PRO A 92 -3.29 -27.12 20.65
CA PRO A 92 -2.80 -27.20 22.02
C PRO A 92 -2.88 -25.83 22.72
N THR A 93 -2.89 -25.84 24.05
CA THR A 93 -2.85 -24.63 24.89
C THR A 93 -1.47 -23.97 24.82
N SER A 94 -0.42 -24.76 24.69
CA SER A 94 0.97 -24.32 24.73
C SER A 94 1.62 -24.32 23.35
N ALA A 95 2.36 -23.25 23.04
CA ALA A 95 3.20 -23.15 21.86
C ALA A 95 4.22 -24.28 21.74
N GLN A 96 4.69 -24.81 22.85
CA GLN A 96 5.69 -25.91 22.89
C GLN A 96 5.16 -27.21 22.26
N LEU A 97 3.85 -27.40 22.25
CA LEU A 97 3.20 -28.58 21.67
C LEU A 97 2.74 -28.34 20.21
N MET A 98 2.83 -27.12 19.73
CA MET A 98 2.48 -26.78 18.36
C MET A 98 3.70 -26.84 17.44
N ASN A 99 3.70 -27.79 16.53
CA ASN A 99 4.79 -27.94 15.56
C ASN A 99 4.70 -26.90 14.42
N GLY A 100 5.87 -26.40 14.00
CA GLY A 100 5.97 -25.53 12.84
C GLY A 100 5.41 -24.12 13.06
N LEU A 101 5.49 -23.62 14.30
CA LEU A 101 5.26 -22.21 14.60
C LEU A 101 6.30 -21.33 13.92
N SER A 102 5.89 -20.13 13.56
CA SER A 102 6.81 -19.09 13.08
C SER A 102 7.81 -18.66 14.15
N ILE A 103 8.82 -17.91 13.72
CA ILE A 103 9.60 -17.08 14.65
C ILE A 103 8.68 -16.09 15.37
N PRO A 104 9.10 -15.53 16.52
CA PRO A 104 8.34 -14.47 17.18
C PRO A 104 8.15 -13.26 16.27
N GLN A 105 6.90 -12.82 16.15
CA GLN A 105 6.46 -11.72 15.31
C GLN A 105 6.21 -10.46 16.12
N LYS A 106 6.49 -9.29 15.52
CA LYS A 106 6.17 -7.99 16.10
C LYS A 106 4.75 -7.56 15.70
N GLY A 107 4.09 -6.78 16.52
CA GLY A 107 2.82 -6.15 16.16
C GLY A 107 2.96 -5.24 14.93
N SER A 108 4.11 -4.57 14.79
CA SER A 108 4.46 -3.74 13.63
C SER A 108 4.78 -4.55 12.36
N PHE A 109 4.36 -5.81 12.29
CA PHE A 109 4.61 -6.70 11.14
C PHE A 109 4.08 -6.11 9.84
N PHE A 110 2.82 -5.67 9.82
CA PHE A 110 2.29 -4.90 8.69
C PHE A 110 2.62 -3.42 8.84
N GLY A 111 3.20 -2.88 7.80
CA GLY A 111 3.46 -1.46 7.64
C GLY A 111 3.14 -1.03 6.22
N PHE A 112 3.71 0.10 5.84
CA PHE A 112 3.40 0.72 4.56
C PHE A 112 4.66 1.12 3.81
N SER A 113 4.62 1.05 2.49
CA SER A 113 5.63 1.58 1.57
C SER A 113 5.02 2.72 0.78
N ILE A 114 5.59 3.91 0.90
CA ILE A 114 5.15 5.12 0.22
C ILE A 114 6.15 5.45 -0.88
N GLU A 115 5.68 5.59 -2.11
CA GLU A 115 6.48 6.13 -3.19
C GLU A 115 7.02 7.52 -2.82
N MET A 116 8.35 7.70 -2.81
CA MET A 116 9.00 8.91 -2.26
C MET A 116 8.46 10.19 -2.87
N SER A 117 8.17 10.16 -4.15
CA SER A 117 7.68 11.32 -4.90
C SER A 117 6.27 11.78 -4.55
N VAL A 118 5.53 11.01 -3.75
CA VAL A 118 4.16 11.33 -3.33
C VAL A 118 4.02 11.43 -1.81
N ALA A 119 5.13 11.37 -1.09
CA ALA A 119 5.12 11.45 0.37
C ALA A 119 4.40 12.71 0.91
N ASN A 120 4.56 13.83 0.20
CA ASN A 120 3.89 15.09 0.56
C ASN A 120 2.37 15.07 0.33
N GLN A 121 1.83 14.13 -0.45
CA GLN A 121 0.38 14.02 -0.68
C GLN A 121 -0.30 13.24 0.44
N LEU A 122 0.41 12.31 1.04
CA LEU A 122 -0.12 11.41 2.07
C LEU A 122 0.18 11.91 3.48
N ILE A 123 1.43 12.29 3.72
CA ILE A 123 1.92 12.58 5.07
C ILE A 123 1.63 14.03 5.47
N GLY A 124 1.87 14.96 4.58
CA GLY A 124 1.70 16.38 4.83
C GLY A 124 2.34 17.23 3.74
N THR A 125 1.86 18.43 3.55
CA THR A 125 2.40 19.36 2.53
C THR A 125 3.85 19.75 2.85
N ASN A 126 4.18 19.86 4.13
CA ASN A 126 5.51 20.15 4.67
C ASN A 126 5.56 19.84 6.17
N ALA A 127 6.69 20.09 6.81
CA ALA A 127 6.91 19.81 8.23
C ALA A 127 5.94 20.54 9.18
N SER A 128 5.35 21.66 8.76
CA SER A 128 4.41 22.47 9.55
C SER A 128 2.95 22.16 9.25
N GLN A 129 2.67 21.39 8.19
CA GLN A 129 1.31 21.14 7.69
C GLN A 129 1.13 19.66 7.39
N LEU A 130 0.89 18.88 8.44
CA LEU A 130 0.66 17.45 8.39
C LEU A 130 -0.80 17.13 8.05
N HIS A 131 -1.04 16.00 7.40
CA HIS A 131 -2.38 15.53 7.10
C HIS A 131 -2.97 14.79 8.30
N VAL A 132 -3.97 15.38 8.94
CA VAL A 132 -4.59 14.83 10.14
C VAL A 132 -5.23 13.45 9.92
N PRO A 133 -5.93 13.16 8.81
CA PRO A 133 -6.42 11.80 8.56
C PRO A 133 -5.31 10.76 8.54
N PHE A 134 -4.14 11.08 7.96
CA PHE A 134 -2.98 10.20 8.00
C PHE A 134 -2.54 9.91 9.43
N LEU A 135 -2.40 10.94 10.27
CA LEU A 135 -2.01 10.78 11.67
C LEU A 135 -2.99 9.89 12.43
N ASN A 136 -4.29 10.14 12.27
CA ASN A 136 -5.34 9.37 12.95
C ASN A 136 -5.34 7.90 12.51
N LEU A 137 -5.25 7.63 11.19
CA LEU A 137 -5.21 6.27 10.65
C LEU A 137 -3.97 5.50 11.13
N MET A 138 -2.80 6.14 11.06
CA MET A 138 -1.57 5.51 11.55
C MET A 138 -1.61 5.27 13.06
N ASN A 139 -2.24 6.15 13.83
CA ASN A 139 -2.37 5.98 15.27
C ASN A 139 -3.27 4.78 15.63
N ILE A 140 -4.33 4.52 14.87
CA ILE A 140 -5.17 3.31 15.04
C ILE A 140 -4.31 2.05 15.00
N VAL A 141 -3.39 1.96 14.03
CA VAL A 141 -2.50 0.81 13.90
C VAL A 141 -1.41 0.82 14.98
N ALA A 142 -0.79 1.98 15.24
CA ALA A 142 0.29 2.10 16.23
C ALA A 142 -0.15 1.71 17.64
N GLU A 143 -1.36 2.06 18.05
CA GLU A 143 -1.89 1.71 19.37
C GLU A 143 -2.14 0.22 19.55
N ARG A 144 -2.39 -0.51 18.45
CA ARG A 144 -2.60 -1.96 18.42
C ARG A 144 -1.30 -2.73 18.26
N ALA A 145 -0.43 -2.23 17.41
CA ALA A 145 0.83 -2.87 17.00
C ALA A 145 2.03 -2.50 17.89
N GLY A 146 1.94 -1.41 18.64
CA GLY A 146 3.06 -0.79 19.35
C GLY A 146 3.80 0.24 18.52
N ALA A 147 3.94 0.05 17.20
CA ALA A 147 4.50 1.00 16.25
C ALA A 147 3.99 0.70 14.83
N VAL A 148 4.15 1.66 13.91
CA VAL A 148 3.97 1.44 12.48
C VAL A 148 5.31 1.65 11.78
N HIS A 149 5.69 0.71 10.92
CA HIS A 149 6.89 0.83 10.09
C HIS A 149 6.48 1.34 8.71
N ILE A 150 7.11 2.41 8.25
CA ILE A 150 6.83 3.01 6.95
C ILE A 150 8.13 3.20 6.18
N ARG A 151 8.15 2.71 4.95
CA ARG A 151 9.19 3.01 3.97
C ARG A 151 8.77 4.21 3.12
N VAL A 152 9.69 5.16 2.92
CA VAL A 152 9.59 6.22 1.92
C VAL A 152 10.69 5.98 0.90
N GLY A 153 10.31 5.45 -0.26
CA GLY A 153 11.27 4.96 -1.26
C GLY A 153 10.60 4.70 -2.61
N GLY A 154 10.80 3.51 -3.15
CA GLY A 154 10.26 3.08 -4.44
C GLY A 154 11.10 3.54 -5.63
N ASN A 155 10.55 3.45 -6.83
CA ASN A 155 11.28 3.77 -8.07
C ASN A 155 11.91 5.17 -8.05
N THR A 156 11.26 6.16 -7.45
CA THR A 156 11.76 7.55 -7.45
C THR A 156 12.94 7.77 -6.50
N GLN A 157 13.23 6.85 -5.57
CA GLN A 157 14.46 6.94 -4.77
C GLN A 157 15.72 6.86 -5.63
N GLU A 158 15.68 6.10 -6.74
CA GLU A 158 16.84 5.84 -7.60
C GLU A 158 17.46 7.11 -8.19
N THR A 159 16.63 8.11 -8.45
CA THR A 159 17.04 9.39 -9.04
C THR A 159 16.99 10.55 -8.04
N ALA A 160 16.67 10.29 -6.78
CA ALA A 160 16.51 11.32 -5.77
C ALA A 160 17.84 12.05 -5.48
N PHE A 161 17.76 13.35 -5.25
CA PHE A 161 18.88 14.16 -4.77
C PHE A 161 18.37 15.24 -3.83
N MET A 162 19.18 15.61 -2.86
CA MET A 162 18.82 16.63 -1.89
C MET A 162 19.32 18.01 -2.29
N VAL A 163 18.46 19.00 -2.11
CA VAL A 163 18.77 20.44 -2.28
C VAL A 163 18.34 21.18 -1.02
N ASP A 164 18.97 22.33 -0.75
CA ASP A 164 18.68 23.12 0.45
C ASP A 164 17.24 23.64 0.49
N SER A 165 16.71 24.03 -0.67
CA SER A 165 15.36 24.57 -0.82
C SER A 165 14.81 24.38 -2.22
N LEU A 166 13.49 24.38 -2.33
CA LEU A 166 12.74 24.37 -3.58
C LEU A 166 11.86 25.62 -3.66
N PRO A 167 11.47 26.06 -4.89
CA PRO A 167 10.52 27.15 -5.07
C PRO A 167 9.22 26.92 -4.29
N ASP A 168 8.58 28.00 -3.87
CA ASP A 168 7.29 28.00 -3.20
C ASP A 168 7.26 27.19 -1.87
N GLY A 169 8.43 26.96 -1.25
CA GLY A 169 8.52 26.19 0.00
C GLY A 169 8.19 24.72 -0.15
N LYS A 170 8.24 24.17 -1.34
CA LYS A 170 8.03 22.73 -1.59
C LYS A 170 9.12 21.91 -0.92
N ILE A 171 8.77 20.72 -0.44
CA ILE A 171 9.72 19.78 0.17
C ILE A 171 10.23 18.73 -0.81
N LEU A 172 9.51 18.56 -1.91
CA LEU A 172 9.90 17.71 -3.03
C LEU A 172 9.37 18.25 -4.36
N ALA A 173 10.07 17.97 -5.45
CA ALA A 173 9.66 18.30 -6.81
C ALA A 173 10.20 17.27 -7.80
N LYS A 174 9.39 16.94 -8.80
CA LYS A 174 9.81 16.09 -9.92
C LYS A 174 10.24 16.95 -11.09
N ASP A 175 11.37 16.60 -11.69
CA ASP A 175 11.72 17.06 -13.01
C ASP A 175 11.03 16.18 -14.05
N LYS A 176 10.18 16.79 -14.89
CA LYS A 176 9.22 16.06 -15.72
C LYS A 176 9.72 15.74 -17.13
N GLU A 177 10.96 16.07 -17.45
CA GLU A 177 11.37 16.15 -18.86
C GLU A 177 11.54 14.80 -19.58
N ASP A 178 11.67 13.63 -18.90
CA ASP A 178 12.03 12.39 -19.61
C ASP A 178 11.42 11.06 -19.11
N ALA A 179 10.14 11.01 -18.78
CA ALA A 179 9.53 9.72 -18.45
C ALA A 179 9.10 8.95 -19.71
N SER A 180 9.98 8.14 -20.27
CA SER A 180 9.73 7.37 -21.51
C SER A 180 9.21 5.94 -21.31
N ASN A 181 9.26 5.41 -20.09
CA ASN A 181 8.76 4.08 -19.74
C ASN A 181 8.12 4.07 -18.34
N PRO A 182 7.44 2.97 -17.91
CA PRO A 182 6.70 2.88 -16.64
C PRO A 182 7.54 3.15 -15.40
N THR A 183 8.79 2.83 -15.48
CA THR A 183 9.76 2.96 -14.40
C THR A 183 10.78 4.05 -14.66
N ALA A 184 10.70 4.72 -15.83
CA ALA A 184 11.41 5.97 -16.07
C ALA A 184 10.83 7.03 -15.17
N THR A 185 11.26 7.01 -13.93
CA THR A 185 10.86 8.01 -12.94
C THR A 185 11.63 9.28 -13.18
N PRO A 186 10.95 10.42 -13.27
CA PRO A 186 11.62 11.70 -13.38
C PRO A 186 12.52 11.92 -12.16
N VAL A 187 13.61 12.64 -12.39
CA VAL A 187 14.53 12.99 -11.31
C VAL A 187 13.78 13.70 -10.18
N LEU A 188 14.00 13.25 -8.96
CA LEU A 188 13.32 13.74 -7.77
C LEU A 188 14.25 14.63 -6.94
N ALA A 189 13.95 15.92 -6.87
CA ALA A 189 14.58 16.83 -5.92
C ALA A 189 13.82 16.77 -4.59
N ILE A 190 14.54 16.56 -3.49
CA ILE A 190 14.00 16.60 -2.12
C ILE A 190 14.73 17.65 -1.29
N THR A 191 14.11 18.13 -0.23
CA THR A 191 14.74 19.04 0.73
C THR A 191 14.80 18.39 2.11
N PRO A 192 15.62 18.90 3.05
CA PRO A 192 15.58 18.48 4.45
C PRO A 192 14.19 18.61 5.08
N GLY A 193 13.32 19.45 4.51
CA GLY A 193 11.91 19.58 4.91
C GLY A 193 11.12 18.27 4.86
N LEU A 194 11.48 17.33 3.98
CA LEU A 194 10.91 15.99 3.97
C LEU A 194 11.26 15.26 5.27
N LEU A 195 12.53 15.23 5.66
CA LEU A 195 12.98 14.55 6.87
C LEU A 195 12.37 15.18 8.15
N TYR A 196 12.29 16.52 8.21
CA TYR A 196 11.61 17.20 9.31
C TYR A 196 10.13 16.87 9.38
N MET A 197 9.46 16.71 8.24
CA MET A 197 8.06 16.26 8.19
C MET A 197 7.92 14.87 8.82
N LEU A 198 8.77 13.93 8.45
CA LEU A 198 8.76 12.57 9.00
C LEU A 198 9.05 12.58 10.52
N GLY A 199 10.01 13.36 10.98
CA GLY A 199 10.35 13.53 12.40
C GLY A 199 9.17 14.11 13.20
N ASN A 200 8.48 15.10 12.66
CA ASN A 200 7.30 15.68 13.30
C ASN A 200 6.15 14.68 13.40
N VAL A 201 5.94 13.87 12.38
CA VAL A 201 4.95 12.76 12.44
C VAL A 201 5.32 11.79 13.56
N SER A 202 6.58 11.38 13.65
CA SER A 202 7.04 10.44 14.70
C SER A 202 6.93 11.02 16.11
N SER A 203 6.93 12.34 16.25
CA SER A 203 6.70 13.00 17.55
C SER A 203 5.24 12.93 18.02
N LEU A 204 4.31 12.67 17.09
CA LEU A 204 2.87 12.63 17.34
C LEU A 204 2.33 11.20 17.40
N VAL A 205 2.83 10.33 16.51
CA VAL A 205 2.42 8.93 16.36
C VAL A 205 3.66 8.05 16.32
N ASN A 206 3.66 6.90 16.98
CA ASN A 206 4.82 6.02 17.00
C ASN A 206 5.04 5.35 15.63
N ILE A 207 5.60 6.13 14.71
CA ILE A 207 6.00 5.69 13.38
C ILE A 207 7.52 5.62 13.31
N LYS A 208 8.01 4.54 12.70
CA LYS A 208 9.43 4.32 12.39
C LYS A 208 9.60 4.24 10.88
N TRP A 209 10.72 4.77 10.37
CA TRP A 209 10.92 5.00 8.96
C TRP A 209 12.03 4.15 8.37
N TYR A 210 11.81 3.66 7.17
CA TYR A 210 12.84 3.24 6.23
C TYR A 210 12.92 4.28 5.11
N LEU A 211 14.12 4.62 4.66
CA LEU A 211 14.32 5.58 3.56
C LEU A 211 15.12 4.94 2.42
N GLY A 212 14.95 5.48 1.21
CA GLY A 212 15.70 5.02 0.04
C GLY A 212 16.97 5.81 -0.20
N ILE A 213 18.05 5.12 -0.57
CA ILE A 213 19.30 5.70 -1.09
C ILE A 213 19.33 5.50 -2.61
N PRO A 214 19.63 6.54 -3.41
CA PRO A 214 19.75 6.42 -4.86
C PRO A 214 20.89 5.47 -5.25
N PHE A 215 20.64 4.63 -6.26
CA PHE A 215 21.61 3.66 -6.78
C PHE A 215 21.86 3.79 -8.29
N ASN A 216 21.18 4.74 -8.96
CA ASN A 216 21.25 4.89 -10.41
C ASN A 216 22.64 5.30 -10.93
N ASP A 217 23.42 6.05 -10.13
CA ASP A 217 24.76 6.54 -10.49
C ASP A 217 25.81 6.02 -9.52
N THR A 218 26.53 4.98 -9.94
CA THR A 218 27.57 4.34 -9.13
C THR A 218 28.91 5.10 -9.12
N THR A 219 28.97 6.23 -9.83
CA THR A 219 30.16 7.09 -9.86
C THR A 219 30.01 8.34 -8.99
N ASN A 220 28.77 8.68 -8.61
CA ASN A 220 28.45 9.86 -7.81
C ASN A 220 27.34 9.53 -6.81
N TRP A 221 27.73 8.95 -5.70
CA TRP A 221 26.81 8.59 -4.62
C TRP A 221 26.22 9.81 -3.92
N ARG A 222 24.91 9.81 -3.72
CA ARG A 222 24.15 10.90 -3.11
C ARG A 222 23.65 10.48 -1.75
N PHE A 223 24.52 10.57 -0.73
CA PHE A 223 24.23 10.12 0.63
C PHE A 223 23.58 11.16 1.53
N GLN A 224 23.25 12.36 1.03
CA GLN A 224 22.70 13.45 1.86
C GLN A 224 21.46 13.03 2.64
N ILE A 225 20.63 12.12 2.08
CA ILE A 225 19.47 11.58 2.80
C ILE A 225 19.91 10.71 4.01
N ALA A 226 21.02 10.00 3.90
CA ALA A 226 21.59 9.22 5.00
C ALA A 226 22.29 10.12 6.04
N GLU A 227 23.08 11.09 5.57
CA GLU A 227 23.78 12.06 6.42
C GLU A 227 22.82 12.82 7.33
N GLN A 228 21.72 13.34 6.76
CA GLN A 228 20.76 14.15 7.49
C GLN A 228 19.66 13.31 8.14
N GLY A 229 19.30 12.16 7.56
CA GLY A 229 18.25 11.29 8.06
C GLY A 229 18.51 10.79 9.47
N GLU A 230 19.72 10.35 9.74
CA GLU A 230 20.15 9.93 11.10
C GLU A 230 20.05 11.07 12.11
N ALA A 231 20.54 12.26 11.75
CA ALA A 231 20.53 13.41 12.64
C ALA A 231 19.12 13.90 12.96
N ILE A 232 18.19 13.83 12.02
CA ILE A 232 16.83 14.35 12.17
C ILE A 232 15.88 13.32 12.77
N LEU A 233 15.96 12.05 12.34
CA LEU A 233 15.02 11.00 12.74
C LEU A 233 15.51 10.21 13.97
N GLY A 234 16.82 10.08 14.16
CA GLY A 234 17.40 9.34 15.29
C GLY A 234 16.81 7.93 15.39
N ASP A 235 16.33 7.56 16.59
CA ASP A 235 15.73 6.24 16.87
C ASP A 235 14.45 5.94 16.07
N ASN A 236 13.94 6.92 15.32
CA ASN A 236 12.80 6.71 14.44
C ASN A 236 13.21 6.25 13.03
N LEU A 237 14.51 6.20 12.73
CA LEU A 237 15.04 5.66 11.50
C LEU A 237 15.44 4.19 11.71
N LEU A 238 14.90 3.30 10.88
CA LEU A 238 15.17 1.86 10.94
C LEU A 238 16.28 1.41 9.98
N GLY A 239 16.49 2.17 8.91
CA GLY A 239 17.53 1.89 7.94
C GLY A 239 17.27 2.47 6.57
N PHE A 240 18.24 2.25 5.68
CA PHE A 240 18.24 2.75 4.32
C PHE A 240 18.21 1.60 3.31
N GLN A 241 17.23 1.60 2.44
CA GLN A 241 17.23 0.73 1.27
C GLN A 241 18.21 1.27 0.23
N ALA A 242 19.19 0.48 -0.13
CA ALA A 242 20.11 0.78 -1.22
C ALA A 242 19.75 -0.09 -2.43
N ALA A 243 19.39 0.52 -3.53
CA ALA A 243 18.79 -0.05 -4.73
C ALA A 243 17.31 -0.47 -4.53
N ASN A 244 16.48 -0.08 -5.50
CA ASN A 244 15.09 -0.53 -5.63
C ASN A 244 14.98 -1.44 -6.84
N GLU A 245 14.55 -2.69 -6.64
CA GLU A 245 14.32 -3.68 -7.69
C GLU A 245 15.47 -3.81 -8.72
N PRO A 246 16.72 -4.08 -8.28
CA PRO A 246 17.87 -4.09 -9.19
C PRO A 246 17.78 -5.17 -10.27
N ASP A 247 16.98 -6.20 -10.09
CA ASP A 247 16.66 -7.22 -11.09
C ASP A 247 15.85 -6.69 -12.28
N LEU A 248 15.28 -5.50 -12.16
CA LEU A 248 14.59 -4.79 -13.24
C LEU A 248 15.48 -3.74 -13.95
N TYR A 249 16.69 -3.48 -13.48
CA TYR A 249 17.55 -2.45 -14.07
C TYR A 249 17.90 -2.70 -15.54
N GLY A 250 18.20 -3.95 -15.91
CA GLY A 250 18.42 -4.33 -17.30
C GLY A 250 17.17 -4.17 -18.17
N PRO A 251 16.04 -4.81 -17.80
CA PRO A 251 14.78 -4.67 -18.55
C PRO A 251 14.28 -3.24 -18.69
N HIS A 252 14.53 -2.38 -17.69
CA HIS A 252 14.06 -0.99 -17.69
C HIS A 252 15.07 0.02 -18.26
N GLY A 253 16.24 -0.45 -18.72
CA GLY A 253 17.23 0.39 -19.36
C GLY A 253 18.08 1.23 -18.41
N HIS A 254 18.06 0.97 -17.10
CA HIS A 254 18.93 1.60 -16.11
C HIS A 254 20.35 1.04 -16.16
N ARG A 255 20.49 -0.18 -16.67
CA ARG A 255 21.75 -0.89 -16.91
C ARG A 255 21.66 -1.64 -18.25
N PRO A 256 22.79 -2.14 -18.80
CA PRO A 256 22.77 -2.98 -19.98
C PRO A 256 21.84 -4.20 -19.81
N PRO A 257 21.22 -4.73 -20.88
CA PRO A 257 20.32 -5.91 -20.80
C PRO A 257 20.99 -7.17 -20.21
N THR A 258 22.31 -7.21 -20.18
CA THR A 258 23.10 -8.32 -19.60
C THR A 258 23.35 -8.17 -18.11
N TYR A 259 22.88 -7.10 -17.48
CA TYR A 259 23.03 -6.85 -16.05
C TYR A 259 22.47 -7.99 -15.22
N GLY A 260 23.26 -8.51 -14.32
CA GLY A 260 22.92 -9.69 -13.55
C GLY A 260 23.36 -9.62 -12.07
N PRO A 261 23.11 -10.68 -11.29
CA PRO A 261 23.39 -10.71 -9.86
C PRO A 261 24.84 -10.40 -9.48
N TYR A 262 25.82 -10.81 -10.29
CA TYR A 262 27.23 -10.52 -10.04
C TYR A 262 27.60 -9.08 -10.36
N ASP A 263 26.93 -8.42 -11.32
CA ASP A 263 27.12 -7.01 -11.59
C ASP A 263 26.59 -6.19 -10.40
N PHE A 264 25.38 -6.52 -9.92
CA PHE A 264 24.82 -5.92 -8.71
C PHE A 264 25.71 -6.13 -7.48
N PHE A 265 26.23 -7.35 -7.29
CA PHE A 265 27.21 -7.62 -6.22
C PHE A 265 28.42 -6.68 -6.31
N GLY A 266 28.99 -6.49 -7.50
CA GLY A 266 30.14 -5.60 -7.72
C GLY A 266 29.80 -4.13 -7.49
N GLU A 267 28.66 -3.64 -7.97
CA GLU A 267 28.19 -2.27 -7.72
C GLU A 267 27.87 -2.02 -6.24
N TYR A 268 27.34 -3.02 -5.53
CA TYR A 268 27.11 -2.92 -4.09
C TYR A 268 28.41 -2.81 -3.28
N ALA A 269 29.51 -3.39 -3.76
CA ALA A 269 30.83 -3.17 -3.19
C ALA A 269 31.26 -1.71 -3.29
N LEU A 270 31.00 -1.06 -4.44
CA LEU A 270 31.31 0.36 -4.64
C LEU A 270 30.47 1.24 -3.70
N LEU A 271 29.17 0.92 -3.56
CA LEU A 271 28.31 1.61 -2.60
C LEU A 271 28.85 1.50 -1.17
N THR A 272 29.09 0.29 -0.69
CA THR A 272 29.53 0.06 0.69
C THR A 272 30.88 0.68 0.98
N GLN A 273 31.80 0.67 0.01
CA GLN A 273 33.07 1.36 0.11
C GLN A 273 32.89 2.89 0.25
N ALA A 274 32.08 3.49 -0.61
CA ALA A 274 31.78 4.93 -0.56
C ALA A 274 31.03 5.30 0.73
N TYR A 275 30.04 4.51 1.10
CA TYR A 275 29.26 4.71 2.34
C TYR A 275 30.13 4.65 3.59
N GLN A 276 31.06 3.71 3.62
CA GLN A 276 32.04 3.58 4.72
C GLN A 276 33.01 4.76 4.76
N ALA A 277 33.42 5.26 3.61
CA ALA A 277 34.40 6.34 3.49
C ALA A 277 33.82 7.73 3.79
N ASP A 278 32.52 7.90 3.66
CA ASP A 278 31.85 9.19 3.87
C ASP A 278 31.85 9.57 5.37
N PRO A 279 32.55 10.66 5.78
CA PRO A 279 32.63 11.05 7.19
C PRO A 279 31.30 11.63 7.73
N ASN A 280 30.38 12.03 6.87
CA ASN A 280 29.12 12.65 7.23
C ASN A 280 28.00 11.65 7.50
N VAL A 281 28.16 10.39 7.03
CA VAL A 281 27.24 9.31 7.34
C VAL A 281 27.57 8.74 8.71
N PRO A 282 26.76 8.94 9.75
CA PRO A 282 27.13 8.58 11.11
C PRO A 282 27.00 7.09 11.42
N VAL A 283 26.05 6.39 10.78
CA VAL A 283 25.76 4.95 10.99
C VAL A 283 26.09 4.18 9.74
N LYS A 284 26.90 3.13 9.87
CA LYS A 284 27.46 2.37 8.73
C LYS A 284 26.86 0.98 8.54
N ASN A 285 25.96 0.54 9.40
CA ASN A 285 25.43 -0.83 9.46
C ASN A 285 23.90 -0.87 9.40
N ASN A 286 23.29 0.08 8.73
CA ASN A 286 21.83 0.23 8.65
C ASN A 286 21.27 0.14 7.21
N LEU A 287 22.02 -0.50 6.30
CA LEU A 287 21.56 -0.74 4.94
C LEU A 287 20.56 -1.91 4.87
N ILE A 288 19.70 -1.89 3.89
CA ILE A 288 18.70 -2.91 3.56
C ILE A 288 18.84 -3.26 2.08
N ALA A 289 18.98 -4.55 1.79
CA ALA A 289 19.17 -5.07 0.44
C ALA A 289 18.77 -6.56 0.38
N PRO A 290 18.68 -7.19 -0.81
CA PRO A 290 18.87 -6.65 -2.14
C PRO A 290 17.62 -5.99 -2.74
N SER A 291 16.43 -6.17 -2.14
CA SER A 291 15.12 -5.62 -2.60
C SER A 291 14.76 -6.00 -4.04
N VAL A 292 15.06 -7.25 -4.43
CA VAL A 292 14.70 -7.78 -5.76
C VAL A 292 13.21 -8.02 -5.86
N SER A 293 12.62 -7.76 -7.07
CA SER A 293 11.19 -7.87 -7.34
C SER A 293 10.72 -9.29 -7.70
N GLY A 294 11.66 -10.22 -7.90
CA GLY A 294 11.40 -11.62 -8.24
C GLY A 294 11.66 -12.00 -9.70
N THR A 295 12.18 -11.09 -10.53
CA THR A 295 12.80 -11.44 -11.82
C THR A 295 14.06 -12.28 -11.58
N TRP A 296 14.82 -11.95 -10.55
CA TRP A 296 15.82 -12.85 -10.00
C TRP A 296 15.27 -13.50 -8.73
N PRO A 297 15.18 -14.85 -8.65
CA PRO A 297 15.03 -15.52 -7.37
C PRO A 297 16.11 -15.03 -6.41
N PRO A 298 15.80 -14.72 -5.14
CA PRO A 298 16.79 -14.16 -4.20
C PRO A 298 18.04 -15.06 -4.03
N GLU A 299 17.89 -16.35 -4.26
CA GLU A 299 18.98 -17.31 -4.22
C GLU A 299 20.11 -17.00 -5.21
N LEU A 300 19.79 -16.36 -6.34
CA LEU A 300 20.84 -15.91 -7.28
C LEU A 300 21.72 -14.82 -6.66
N ILE A 301 21.16 -13.98 -5.79
CA ILE A 301 21.94 -13.01 -5.02
C ILE A 301 22.69 -13.72 -3.90
N TRP A 302 22.05 -14.62 -3.15
CA TRP A 302 22.72 -15.35 -2.07
C TRP A 302 23.92 -16.14 -2.59
N ASN A 303 23.82 -16.74 -3.76
CA ASN A 303 24.88 -17.53 -4.39
C ASN A 303 26.07 -16.70 -4.87
N THR A 304 25.97 -15.37 -4.93
CA THR A 304 27.16 -14.51 -5.18
C THR A 304 28.04 -14.34 -3.94
N GLY A 305 27.61 -14.78 -2.76
CA GLY A 305 28.25 -14.49 -1.48
C GLY A 305 27.87 -13.13 -0.92
N PHE A 306 26.72 -12.58 -1.34
CA PHE A 306 26.27 -11.22 -0.99
C PHE A 306 26.18 -10.97 0.50
N VAL A 307 25.58 -11.91 1.24
CA VAL A 307 25.39 -11.73 2.68
C VAL A 307 26.72 -11.86 3.42
N GLU A 308 27.56 -12.80 3.04
CA GLU A 308 28.90 -12.99 3.64
C GLU A 308 29.79 -11.76 3.44
N ALA A 309 29.68 -11.12 2.25
CA ALA A 309 30.48 -9.94 1.92
C ALA A 309 29.99 -8.67 2.62
N TYR A 310 28.66 -8.50 2.74
CA TYR A 310 28.06 -7.21 3.12
C TYR A 310 27.30 -7.25 4.44
N SER A 311 27.22 -8.38 5.16
CA SER A 311 26.46 -8.55 6.40
C SER A 311 26.73 -7.46 7.44
N GLN A 312 27.95 -6.97 7.52
CA GLN A 312 28.35 -5.93 8.47
C GLN A 312 27.70 -4.56 8.20
N TYR A 313 27.23 -4.32 6.97
CA TYR A 313 26.54 -3.10 6.57
C TYR A 313 25.01 -3.24 6.61
N LEU A 314 24.52 -4.49 6.61
CA LEU A 314 23.09 -4.78 6.48
C LEU A 314 22.41 -4.88 7.85
N THR A 315 21.34 -4.13 8.05
CA THR A 315 20.42 -4.32 9.19
C THR A 315 19.35 -5.34 8.88
N SER A 316 18.91 -5.47 7.64
CA SER A 316 17.87 -6.41 7.20
C SER A 316 18.11 -6.86 5.77
N LEU A 317 17.59 -8.03 5.45
CA LEU A 317 17.42 -8.49 4.07
C LEU A 317 16.00 -8.20 3.61
N ALA A 318 15.82 -7.88 2.33
CA ALA A 318 14.52 -7.50 1.78
C ALA A 318 14.31 -8.05 0.37
N VAL A 319 13.05 -8.30 0.06
CA VAL A 319 12.53 -8.57 -1.28
C VAL A 319 11.27 -7.73 -1.51
N GLU A 320 10.91 -7.53 -2.77
CA GLU A 320 9.69 -6.86 -3.20
C GLU A 320 8.89 -7.83 -4.07
N ARG A 321 7.58 -7.91 -3.88
CA ARG A 321 6.79 -8.85 -4.67
C ARG A 321 5.32 -8.48 -4.71
N TYR A 322 4.78 -8.52 -5.91
CA TYR A 322 3.35 -8.48 -6.17
C TYR A 322 2.88 -9.83 -6.73
N PRO A 323 1.65 -10.28 -6.40
CA PRO A 323 1.09 -11.49 -6.99
C PRO A 323 1.05 -11.46 -8.51
N THR A 324 0.72 -10.30 -9.06
CA THR A 324 0.55 -10.03 -10.49
C THR A 324 0.77 -8.56 -10.78
N ASP A 325 0.57 -8.15 -12.02
CA ASP A 325 0.68 -6.76 -12.46
C ASP A 325 -0.52 -6.35 -13.33
N ASN A 326 -0.75 -5.05 -13.44
CA ASN A 326 -1.71 -4.45 -14.35
C ASN A 326 -1.02 -3.54 -15.38
N CYS A 327 0.25 -3.77 -15.66
CA CYS A 327 1.09 -2.93 -16.50
C CYS A 327 0.68 -2.95 -17.97
N ALA A 328 0.19 -4.08 -18.46
CA ALA A 328 -0.17 -4.29 -19.86
C ALA A 328 -1.26 -3.32 -20.38
N VAL A 329 -2.06 -2.76 -19.48
CA VAL A 329 -3.11 -1.79 -19.83
C VAL A 329 -2.51 -0.48 -20.37
N ILE A 330 -1.34 -0.06 -19.86
CA ILE A 330 -0.67 1.16 -20.31
C ILE A 330 0.47 0.88 -21.27
N TYR A 331 1.19 -0.20 -21.01
CA TYR A 331 2.35 -0.61 -21.77
C TYR A 331 2.06 -1.94 -22.48
N PRO A 332 1.24 -1.92 -23.55
CA PRO A 332 0.89 -3.14 -24.24
C PRO A 332 2.15 -3.89 -24.67
N ASN A 333 2.27 -5.11 -24.15
CA ASN A 333 3.37 -6.01 -24.48
C ASN A 333 2.77 -7.33 -24.99
N PRO A 334 3.08 -7.76 -26.22
CA PRO A 334 2.57 -9.04 -26.76
C PRO A 334 2.92 -10.25 -25.88
N ASN A 335 4.01 -10.16 -25.12
CA ASN A 335 4.46 -11.24 -24.25
C ASN A 335 3.84 -11.17 -22.83
N ASN A 336 3.14 -10.10 -22.50
CA ASN A 336 2.39 -9.92 -21.27
C ASN A 336 1.03 -9.28 -21.61
N PRO A 337 0.03 -10.07 -22.02
CA PRO A 337 -1.30 -9.54 -22.33
C PRO A 337 -1.99 -9.03 -21.05
N PRO A 338 -3.01 -8.15 -21.17
CA PRO A 338 -3.82 -7.74 -20.03
C PRO A 338 -4.42 -8.95 -19.32
N HIS A 339 -4.34 -8.96 -18.01
CA HIS A 339 -4.94 -9.98 -17.17
C HIS A 339 -6.48 -9.89 -17.21
N ASP A 340 -7.15 -11.03 -17.07
CA ASP A 340 -8.60 -11.09 -16.87
C ASP A 340 -8.93 -10.80 -15.40
N PRO A 341 -9.55 -9.65 -15.08
CA PRO A 341 -9.83 -9.27 -13.70
C PRO A 341 -10.74 -10.25 -12.95
N ILE A 342 -11.59 -11.02 -13.65
CA ILE A 342 -12.45 -12.03 -13.02
C ILE A 342 -11.63 -13.19 -12.48
N GLN A 343 -10.68 -13.65 -13.28
CA GLN A 343 -9.78 -14.72 -12.89
C GLN A 343 -8.89 -14.26 -11.75
N GLU A 344 -8.37 -13.02 -11.83
CA GLU A 344 -7.57 -12.44 -10.77
C GLU A 344 -8.35 -12.33 -9.47
N GLN A 345 -9.58 -11.81 -9.48
CA GLN A 345 -10.41 -11.72 -8.27
C GLN A 345 -10.64 -13.09 -7.63
N THR A 346 -10.89 -14.11 -8.45
CA THR A 346 -11.07 -15.48 -7.96
C THR A 346 -9.82 -16.00 -7.25
N GLN A 347 -8.64 -15.71 -7.77
CA GLN A 347 -7.36 -16.12 -7.16
C GLN A 347 -7.15 -15.47 -5.79
N TYR A 348 -7.45 -14.18 -5.65
CA TYR A 348 -7.30 -13.48 -4.37
C TYR A 348 -8.19 -14.04 -3.25
N LEU A 349 -9.32 -14.65 -3.59
CA LEU A 349 -10.25 -15.26 -2.63
C LEU A 349 -9.93 -16.73 -2.40
N THR A 350 -8.65 -17.08 -2.38
CA THR A 350 -8.15 -18.42 -2.05
C THR A 350 -6.95 -18.34 -1.11
N HIS A 351 -6.86 -19.28 -0.21
CA HIS A 351 -5.69 -19.43 0.67
C HIS A 351 -4.40 -19.69 -0.11
N GLN A 352 -4.52 -20.38 -1.25
CA GLN A 352 -3.39 -20.72 -2.11
C GLN A 352 -2.67 -19.46 -2.63
N ALA A 353 -3.37 -18.31 -2.77
CA ALA A 353 -2.75 -17.06 -3.20
C ALA A 353 -1.61 -16.62 -2.27
N GLY A 354 -1.85 -16.61 -0.96
CA GLY A 354 -0.84 -16.28 0.04
C GLY A 354 0.28 -17.33 0.10
N ILE A 355 -0.08 -18.62 0.07
CA ILE A 355 0.86 -19.75 0.10
C ILE A 355 1.82 -19.69 -1.09
N ASN A 356 1.32 -19.39 -2.29
CA ASN A 356 2.14 -19.34 -3.50
C ASN A 356 3.23 -18.28 -3.43
N ILE A 357 2.93 -17.11 -2.87
CA ILE A 357 3.93 -16.05 -2.74
C ILE A 357 4.91 -16.36 -1.61
N ALA A 358 4.39 -16.62 -0.40
CA ALA A 358 5.24 -16.88 0.76
C ALA A 358 6.14 -18.11 0.55
N GLY A 359 5.64 -19.13 -0.15
CA GLY A 359 6.34 -20.36 -0.46
C GLY A 359 7.59 -20.17 -1.31
N GLN A 360 7.62 -19.16 -2.18
CA GLN A 360 8.78 -18.84 -3.03
C GLN A 360 10.00 -18.42 -2.19
N TYR A 361 9.78 -17.89 -1.01
CA TYR A 361 10.82 -17.33 -0.14
C TYR A 361 11.17 -18.22 1.07
N ARG A 362 10.60 -19.43 1.16
CA ARG A 362 10.84 -20.32 2.32
C ARG A 362 12.31 -20.61 2.56
N ASN A 363 13.08 -20.83 1.49
CA ASN A 363 14.53 -21.03 1.59
C ASN A 363 15.23 -19.76 2.07
N SER A 364 14.87 -18.61 1.50
CA SER A 364 15.47 -17.31 1.86
C SER A 364 15.15 -16.90 3.30
N THR A 365 13.94 -17.14 3.81
CA THR A 365 13.61 -16.88 5.22
C THR A 365 14.40 -17.77 6.18
N MET A 366 14.63 -19.04 5.81
CA MET A 366 15.46 -19.96 6.59
C MET A 366 16.93 -19.52 6.60
N LEU A 367 17.48 -19.14 5.45
CA LEU A 367 18.85 -18.62 5.34
C LEU A 367 19.01 -17.32 6.15
N ALA A 368 18.04 -16.41 6.06
CA ALA A 368 18.07 -15.17 6.82
C ALA A 368 18.16 -15.42 8.34
N GLN A 369 17.41 -16.40 8.86
CA GLN A 369 17.56 -16.82 10.26
C GLN A 369 18.95 -17.33 10.57
N THR A 370 19.56 -18.12 9.68
CA THR A 370 20.93 -18.63 9.84
C THR A 370 21.94 -17.49 9.89
N TRP A 371 21.73 -16.44 9.10
CA TRP A 371 22.57 -15.23 9.10
C TRP A 371 22.23 -14.25 10.23
N GLY A 372 21.19 -14.53 11.03
CA GLY A 372 20.73 -13.63 12.10
C GLY A 372 20.17 -12.31 11.58
N LYS A 373 19.60 -12.31 10.37
CA LYS A 373 19.03 -11.11 9.73
C LYS A 373 17.52 -11.15 9.66
N PRO A 374 16.82 -10.06 9.97
CA PRO A 374 15.41 -9.88 9.60
C PRO A 374 15.24 -10.02 8.08
N PHE A 375 14.10 -10.59 7.65
CA PHE A 375 13.76 -10.73 6.24
C PHE A 375 12.40 -10.08 5.98
N LEU A 376 12.37 -9.06 5.13
CA LEU A 376 11.23 -8.19 4.90
C LEU A 376 10.64 -8.39 3.50
N MET A 377 9.32 -8.43 3.41
CA MET A 377 8.59 -8.14 2.18
C MET A 377 8.44 -6.61 2.10
N PHE A 378 9.39 -5.95 1.46
CA PHE A 378 9.62 -4.51 1.62
C PHE A 378 8.73 -3.65 0.74
N GLU A 379 8.19 -4.23 -0.33
CA GLU A 379 7.15 -3.64 -1.17
C GLU A 379 6.23 -4.74 -1.70
N THR A 380 4.93 -4.61 -1.45
CA THR A 380 3.92 -5.56 -1.89
C THR A 380 2.53 -4.92 -1.90
N ASN A 381 1.65 -5.44 -2.70
CA ASN A 381 0.19 -5.20 -2.67
C ASN A 381 -0.49 -6.21 -3.60
N THR A 382 -1.79 -6.07 -3.88
CA THR A 382 -2.54 -6.96 -4.75
C THR A 382 -1.96 -7.07 -6.15
N ALA A 383 -1.56 -5.96 -6.77
CA ALA A 383 -0.90 -5.97 -8.08
C ALA A 383 -0.01 -4.73 -8.23
N SER A 384 1.10 -4.88 -8.95
CA SER A 384 1.92 -3.74 -9.36
C SER A 384 1.20 -2.89 -10.43
N CYS A 385 1.82 -1.77 -10.81
CA CYS A 385 1.24 -0.85 -11.80
C CYS A 385 -0.15 -0.33 -11.39
N GLY A 386 -0.35 -0.01 -10.10
CA GLY A 386 -1.54 0.67 -9.60
C GLY A 386 -2.72 -0.25 -9.26
N GLY A 387 -2.57 -1.57 -9.32
CA GLY A 387 -3.61 -2.52 -8.96
C GLY A 387 -4.73 -2.67 -10.00
N PHE A 388 -5.68 -3.53 -9.68
CA PHE A 388 -6.86 -3.74 -10.50
C PHE A 388 -8.05 -2.98 -9.93
N PRO A 389 -8.66 -2.06 -10.70
CA PRO A 389 -9.94 -1.48 -10.35
C PRO A 389 -11.00 -2.55 -10.13
N GLY A 390 -11.77 -2.44 -9.04
CA GLY A 390 -12.80 -3.41 -8.68
C GLY A 390 -12.30 -4.65 -7.93
N ILE A 391 -10.98 -4.76 -7.70
CA ILE A 391 -10.34 -5.79 -6.87
C ILE A 391 -9.52 -5.15 -5.76
N SER A 392 -8.50 -4.37 -6.14
CA SER A 392 -7.54 -3.78 -5.21
C SER A 392 -8.17 -2.77 -4.27
N ASP A 393 -9.26 -2.14 -4.67
CA ASP A 393 -10.03 -1.14 -3.94
C ASP A 393 -11.29 -1.70 -3.26
N THR A 394 -11.40 -3.03 -3.14
CA THR A 394 -12.59 -3.69 -2.61
C THR A 394 -12.29 -4.58 -1.42
N PHE A 395 -13.34 -5.10 -0.78
CA PHE A 395 -13.23 -6.02 0.35
C PHE A 395 -12.47 -7.30 0.02
N THR A 396 -12.42 -7.70 -1.27
CA THR A 396 -11.51 -8.76 -1.75
C THR A 396 -10.09 -8.54 -1.27
N SER A 397 -9.56 -7.32 -1.42
CA SER A 397 -8.20 -6.98 -0.99
C SER A 397 -8.02 -7.02 0.53
N ALA A 398 -9.06 -6.69 1.29
CA ALA A 398 -9.00 -6.74 2.75
C ALA A 398 -8.91 -8.19 3.25
N LEU A 399 -9.74 -9.09 2.74
CA LEU A 399 -9.71 -10.51 3.11
C LEU A 399 -8.38 -11.16 2.68
N TRP A 400 -7.96 -10.90 1.43
CA TRP A 400 -6.66 -11.35 0.95
C TRP A 400 -5.52 -10.83 1.83
N GLY A 401 -5.55 -9.55 2.20
CA GLY A 401 -4.51 -8.92 3.02
C GLY A 401 -4.38 -9.55 4.41
N VAL A 402 -5.48 -9.98 5.04
CA VAL A 402 -5.45 -10.71 6.32
C VAL A 402 -4.73 -12.05 6.15
N ASP A 403 -5.15 -12.84 5.17
CA ASP A 403 -4.59 -14.17 4.92
C ASP A 403 -3.11 -14.08 4.50
N TYR A 404 -2.83 -13.20 3.53
CA TYR A 404 -1.47 -12.97 3.03
C TYR A 404 -0.49 -12.56 4.14
N GLY A 405 -0.90 -11.61 5.00
CA GLY A 405 -0.06 -11.16 6.10
C GLY A 405 0.23 -12.24 7.13
N LEU A 406 -0.78 -12.99 7.52
CA LEU A 406 -0.60 -14.11 8.46
C LEU A 406 0.20 -15.25 7.83
N GLN A 407 0.07 -15.47 6.51
CA GLN A 407 0.86 -16.46 5.78
C GLN A 407 2.35 -16.06 5.65
N LEU A 408 2.63 -14.78 5.41
CA LEU A 408 4.01 -14.27 5.46
C LEU A 408 4.61 -14.42 6.87
N ALA A 409 3.84 -14.08 7.90
CA ALA A 409 4.26 -14.24 9.29
C ALA A 409 4.53 -15.71 9.63
N ASN A 410 3.62 -16.62 9.23
CA ASN A 410 3.80 -18.08 9.36
C ASN A 410 5.04 -18.57 8.62
N SER A 411 5.43 -17.93 7.53
CA SER A 411 6.58 -18.29 6.71
C SER A 411 7.89 -17.61 7.13
N ASN A 412 7.93 -17.02 8.34
CA ASN A 412 9.11 -16.42 8.96
C ASN A 412 9.63 -15.13 8.30
N PHE A 413 8.79 -14.41 7.57
CA PHE A 413 9.07 -13.00 7.33
C PHE A 413 9.02 -12.24 8.66
N THR A 414 9.73 -11.12 8.75
CA THR A 414 9.76 -10.26 9.95
C THR A 414 8.93 -8.98 9.77
N GLY A 415 8.36 -8.79 8.61
CA GLY A 415 7.48 -7.68 8.26
C GLY A 415 7.12 -7.65 6.79
N ALA A 416 6.03 -6.96 6.47
CA ALA A 416 5.56 -6.72 5.12
C ALA A 416 5.00 -5.30 5.01
N LEU A 417 5.32 -4.59 3.90
CA LEU A 417 4.97 -3.21 3.70
C LEU A 417 4.05 -3.07 2.48
N PHE A 418 2.79 -2.73 2.72
CA PHE A 418 1.86 -2.44 1.64
C PHE A 418 2.24 -1.15 0.91
N HIS A 419 2.53 -1.28 -0.37
CA HIS A 419 2.89 -0.15 -1.21
C HIS A 419 1.66 0.62 -1.67
N PHE A 420 1.77 1.93 -1.67
CA PHE A 420 0.84 2.82 -2.32
C PHE A 420 1.58 4.00 -2.97
N GLY A 421 1.24 4.24 -4.22
CA GLY A 421 1.65 5.42 -4.96
C GLY A 421 0.77 6.62 -4.64
N GLY A 422 0.92 7.70 -5.38
CA GLY A 422 0.07 8.88 -5.25
C GLY A 422 -1.28 8.72 -5.96
N GLN A 423 -2.14 9.70 -5.77
CA GLN A 423 -3.50 9.79 -6.31
C GLN A 423 -3.66 9.52 -7.80
N ASN A 424 -2.63 9.75 -8.58
CA ASN A 424 -2.69 9.70 -10.03
C ASN A 424 -1.71 8.68 -10.59
N VAL A 425 -1.30 7.70 -9.82
CA VAL A 425 -0.63 6.55 -10.38
C VAL A 425 -1.65 5.76 -11.14
N SER A 426 -1.79 6.09 -12.37
CA SER A 426 -2.73 5.50 -13.25
C SER A 426 -2.03 4.93 -14.43
N TYR A 427 -2.18 3.66 -14.54
CA TYR A 427 -1.70 2.91 -15.67
C TYR A 427 -2.80 2.53 -16.65
N ASN A 428 -4.04 2.92 -16.41
CA ASN A 428 -5.13 2.68 -17.34
C ASN A 428 -5.26 3.80 -18.36
N ARG A 429 -5.28 3.47 -19.64
CA ARG A 429 -5.48 4.40 -20.75
C ARG A 429 -6.93 4.84 -20.92
N ASP A 430 -7.86 4.11 -20.32
CA ASP A 430 -9.27 4.44 -20.39
C ASP A 430 -9.56 5.60 -19.44
N PRO A 431 -10.07 6.74 -19.95
CA PRO A 431 -10.43 7.88 -19.10
C PRO A 431 -11.57 7.58 -18.12
N LEU A 432 -12.24 6.43 -18.25
CA LEU A 432 -13.27 5.98 -17.33
C LEU A 432 -12.72 5.09 -16.21
N THR A 433 -11.49 4.58 -16.36
CA THR A 433 -10.82 3.77 -15.33
C THR A 433 -9.92 4.64 -14.50
N LEU A 434 -10.44 5.10 -13.40
CA LEU A 434 -9.72 5.85 -12.41
C LEU A 434 -8.97 4.93 -11.45
N HIS A 435 -7.83 5.42 -11.02
CA HIS A 435 -6.91 4.63 -10.26
C HIS A 435 -7.34 4.46 -8.87
N VAL A 436 -7.20 3.25 -8.50
CA VAL A 436 -7.46 2.80 -7.19
C VAL A 436 -6.16 2.75 -6.46
N HIS A 437 -6.09 3.50 -5.40
CA HIS A 437 -5.04 3.32 -4.44
C HIS A 437 -5.27 2.00 -3.72
N GLN A 438 -4.25 1.17 -3.75
CA GLN A 438 -4.32 -0.17 -3.21
C GLN A 438 -4.25 -0.21 -1.70
N ALA A 439 -3.72 0.84 -1.10
CA ALA A 439 -3.62 0.99 0.34
C ALA A 439 -4.12 2.35 0.78
N ALA A 440 -4.66 2.41 1.97
CA ALA A 440 -5.01 3.65 2.61
C ALA A 440 -3.82 4.15 3.46
N PRO A 441 -3.81 5.45 3.78
CA PRO A 441 -4.79 6.45 3.37
C PRO A 441 -4.46 7.04 2.00
N THR A 442 -5.47 7.46 1.28
CA THR A 442 -5.29 8.17 0.02
C THR A 442 -6.06 9.47 0.04
N ASN A 443 -5.54 10.49 -0.62
CA ASN A 443 -6.25 11.73 -0.86
C ASN A 443 -6.78 11.73 -2.31
N GLU A 444 -8.00 11.23 -2.48
CA GLU A 444 -8.64 11.03 -3.77
C GLU A 444 -9.19 12.31 -4.37
N SER A 445 -9.18 13.40 -3.64
CA SER A 445 -9.74 14.66 -4.12
C SER A 445 -8.80 15.84 -3.90
N ALA A 446 -8.89 16.82 -4.80
CA ALA A 446 -8.21 18.10 -4.65
C ALA A 446 -8.69 18.93 -3.44
N PHE A 447 -9.70 18.45 -2.74
CA PHE A 447 -10.34 19.13 -1.62
C PHE A 447 -9.92 18.57 -0.26
N HIS A 448 -8.88 17.77 -0.21
CA HIS A 448 -8.42 17.12 1.01
C HIS A 448 -9.48 16.22 1.68
N GLN A 449 -10.34 15.62 0.88
CA GLN A 449 -11.23 14.57 1.31
C GLN A 449 -10.56 13.21 1.10
N TRP A 450 -10.67 12.34 2.09
CA TRP A 450 -9.93 11.08 2.12
C TRP A 450 -10.87 9.90 1.94
N THR A 451 -10.36 8.89 1.25
CA THR A 451 -10.97 7.56 1.14
C THR A 451 -9.98 6.53 1.66
N VAL A 452 -10.45 5.60 2.46
CA VAL A 452 -9.64 4.46 2.94
C VAL A 452 -9.91 3.25 2.08
N GLY A 453 -8.87 2.71 1.46
CA GLY A 453 -8.96 1.43 0.77
C GLY A 453 -9.25 0.28 1.75
N PRO A 454 -10.12 -0.68 1.41
CA PRO A 454 -10.48 -1.79 2.28
C PRO A 454 -9.28 -2.59 2.82
N ILE A 455 -8.20 -2.68 2.06
CA ILE A 455 -6.96 -3.36 2.49
C ILE A 455 -6.37 -2.78 3.79
N PHE A 456 -6.65 -1.52 4.14
CA PHE A 456 -6.19 -0.94 5.40
C PHE A 456 -6.74 -1.69 6.62
N TYR A 457 -7.96 -2.20 6.55
CA TYR A 457 -8.56 -2.98 7.63
C TYR A 457 -7.80 -4.28 7.91
N SER A 458 -7.11 -4.85 6.91
CA SER A 458 -6.24 -6.00 7.14
C SER A 458 -5.04 -5.64 8.03
N SER A 459 -4.50 -4.42 7.92
CA SER A 459 -3.43 -3.96 8.79
C SER A 459 -3.88 -3.85 10.25
N ILE A 460 -5.11 -3.41 10.49
CA ILE A 460 -5.71 -3.38 11.83
C ILE A 460 -5.92 -4.79 12.37
N PHE A 461 -6.50 -5.68 11.56
CA PHE A 461 -6.73 -7.08 11.92
C PHE A 461 -5.43 -7.78 12.32
N VAL A 462 -4.39 -7.67 11.49
CA VAL A 462 -3.10 -8.33 11.74
C VAL A 462 -2.39 -7.70 12.94
N ALA A 463 -2.49 -6.37 13.14
CA ALA A 463 -1.97 -5.70 14.33
C ALA A 463 -2.62 -6.24 15.62
N GLU A 464 -3.94 -6.41 15.63
CA GLU A 464 -4.64 -7.03 16.78
C GLU A 464 -4.35 -8.55 16.89
N ALA A 465 -4.16 -9.25 15.78
CA ALA A 465 -3.80 -10.66 15.79
C ALA A 465 -2.42 -10.90 16.41
N LEU A 466 -1.43 -10.07 16.11
CA LEU A 466 -0.05 -10.21 16.59
C LEU A 466 0.20 -9.50 17.93
N GLY A 467 -0.50 -8.41 18.21
CA GLY A 467 -0.36 -7.67 19.48
C GLY A 467 1.00 -6.99 19.66
N LYS A 468 1.20 -6.36 20.84
CA LYS A 468 2.35 -5.48 21.12
C LYS A 468 3.54 -6.16 21.80
N THR A 469 3.42 -7.41 22.21
CA THR A 469 4.43 -8.08 23.04
C THR A 469 5.69 -8.49 22.29
N ASN A 470 5.62 -8.52 20.96
CA ASN A 470 6.70 -9.02 20.07
C ASN A 470 7.06 -10.49 20.29
N THR A 471 6.15 -11.27 20.86
CA THR A 471 6.34 -12.71 21.17
C THR A 471 5.37 -13.60 20.42
N SER A 472 4.48 -13.03 19.60
CA SER A 472 3.45 -13.76 18.89
C SER A 472 4.05 -14.68 17.83
N GLN A 473 3.64 -15.96 17.86
CA GLN A 473 4.03 -16.96 16.86
C GLN A 473 2.78 -17.43 16.14
N VAL A 474 2.86 -17.56 14.84
CA VAL A 474 1.73 -17.87 13.96
C VAL A 474 1.86 -19.29 13.43
N LYS A 475 0.74 -20.00 13.38
CA LYS A 475 0.62 -21.31 12.75
C LYS A 475 -0.57 -21.34 11.82
N ASP A 476 -0.33 -21.63 10.56
CA ASP A 476 -1.36 -22.00 9.60
C ASP A 476 -1.89 -23.40 9.91
N LEU A 477 -3.20 -23.51 10.07
CA LEU A 477 -3.86 -24.72 10.59
C LEU A 477 -4.40 -25.63 9.49
N PHE A 478 -4.56 -25.14 8.26
CA PHE A 478 -5.14 -25.88 7.14
C PHE A 478 -6.45 -26.61 7.52
N PRO A 479 -7.45 -25.93 8.12
CA PRO A 479 -8.68 -26.57 8.56
C PRO A 479 -9.52 -27.08 7.39
N ASN A 480 -10.63 -27.74 7.70
CA ASN A 480 -11.62 -28.18 6.71
C ASN A 480 -10.99 -28.98 5.55
N ASN A 481 -10.06 -29.90 5.89
CA ASN A 481 -9.26 -30.68 4.94
C ASN A 481 -8.39 -29.82 3.99
N GLY A 482 -7.92 -28.69 4.45
CA GLY A 482 -7.09 -27.78 3.65
C GLY A 482 -7.90 -27.04 2.58
N ASN A 483 -9.14 -26.72 2.87
CA ASN A 483 -10.01 -26.01 1.92
C ASN A 483 -9.55 -24.56 1.75
N ASP A 484 -9.41 -24.12 0.51
CA ASP A 484 -8.90 -22.80 0.13
C ASP A 484 -9.82 -21.63 0.54
N GLN A 485 -11.09 -21.85 0.79
CA GLN A 485 -12.05 -20.82 1.14
C GLN A 485 -12.22 -20.60 2.64
N THR A 486 -11.59 -21.46 3.47
CA THR A 486 -11.78 -21.42 4.93
C THR A 486 -10.46 -21.46 5.70
N PRO A 487 -9.44 -20.63 5.37
CA PRO A 487 -8.16 -20.66 6.08
C PRO A 487 -8.30 -20.21 7.53
N ALA A 488 -7.41 -20.74 8.39
CA ALA A 488 -7.36 -20.36 9.79
C ALA A 488 -5.93 -20.40 10.34
N TYR A 489 -5.66 -19.51 11.29
CA TYR A 489 -4.35 -19.37 11.94
C TYR A 489 -4.51 -19.37 13.45
N ALA A 490 -3.67 -20.16 14.15
CA ALA A 490 -3.48 -20.04 15.58
C ALA A 490 -2.34 -19.05 15.88
N ILE A 491 -2.56 -18.19 16.86
CA ILE A 491 -1.59 -17.20 17.32
C ILE A 491 -1.28 -17.45 18.79
N TYR A 492 -0.02 -17.80 19.06
CA TYR A 492 0.50 -18.02 20.41
C TYR A 492 1.29 -16.81 20.85
N GLU A 493 0.93 -16.22 21.97
CA GLU A 493 1.61 -15.08 22.56
C GLU A 493 2.15 -15.45 23.95
N ASN A 494 3.41 -15.13 24.22
CA ASN A 494 4.09 -15.52 25.46
C ASN A 494 4.00 -17.05 25.74
N GLY A 495 4.05 -17.85 24.67
CA GLY A 495 4.01 -19.30 24.76
C GLY A 495 2.63 -19.94 24.95
N ASN A 496 1.55 -19.16 24.98
CA ASN A 496 0.18 -19.65 25.16
C ASN A 496 -0.72 -19.26 23.99
N LEU A 497 -1.73 -20.09 23.71
CA LEU A 497 -2.76 -19.76 22.72
C LEU A 497 -3.50 -18.49 23.15
N ALA A 498 -3.33 -17.45 22.38
CA ALA A 498 -3.92 -16.14 22.66
C ALA A 498 -5.10 -15.83 21.73
N ARG A 499 -4.93 -16.09 20.42
CA ARG A 499 -5.89 -15.69 19.39
C ARG A 499 -5.97 -16.74 18.29
N MET A 500 -7.05 -16.68 17.51
CA MET A 500 -7.21 -17.44 16.28
C MET A 500 -7.86 -16.56 15.21
N ALA A 501 -7.27 -16.50 14.03
CA ALA A 501 -7.88 -15.88 12.87
C ALA A 501 -8.62 -16.92 12.04
N LEU A 502 -9.85 -16.62 11.66
CA LEU A 502 -10.72 -17.45 10.84
C LEU A 502 -11.19 -16.61 9.64
N ILE A 503 -11.07 -17.11 8.42
CA ILE A 503 -11.42 -16.36 7.21
C ILE A 503 -12.44 -17.15 6.41
N ASN A 504 -13.45 -16.48 5.87
CA ASN A 504 -14.47 -17.04 5.00
C ASN A 504 -14.44 -16.29 3.66
N TYR A 505 -13.88 -16.95 2.64
CA TYR A 505 -13.77 -16.42 1.29
C TYR A 505 -15.02 -16.65 0.43
N MET A 506 -16.04 -17.33 0.96
CA MET A 506 -17.29 -17.51 0.23
C MET A 506 -17.93 -16.15 -0.06
N THR A 507 -18.41 -15.99 -1.28
CA THR A 507 -18.84 -14.68 -1.81
C THR A 507 -20.33 -14.39 -1.65
N ASP A 508 -21.11 -15.38 -1.26
CA ASP A 508 -22.56 -15.25 -1.08
C ASP A 508 -22.92 -14.73 0.33
N PRO A 509 -23.47 -13.49 0.43
CA PRO A 509 -23.79 -12.88 1.72
C PRO A 509 -25.14 -13.31 2.28
N SER A 510 -25.81 -14.32 1.72
CA SER A 510 -27.16 -14.72 2.13
C SER A 510 -27.20 -15.41 3.49
N GLY A 511 -26.03 -15.76 4.05
CA GLY A 511 -25.89 -16.60 5.26
C GLY A 511 -25.87 -18.12 4.96
N ALA A 512 -26.17 -18.54 3.73
CA ALA A 512 -26.13 -19.94 3.36
C ALA A 512 -24.71 -20.54 3.34
N ASN A 513 -23.72 -19.69 3.20
CA ASN A 513 -22.30 -20.04 3.17
C ASN A 513 -21.52 -19.55 4.40
N ASP A 514 -22.21 -19.14 5.45
CA ASP A 514 -21.60 -18.97 6.76
C ASP A 514 -21.09 -20.32 7.23
N TYR A 515 -19.88 -20.35 7.80
CA TYR A 515 -19.41 -21.60 8.40
C TYR A 515 -19.30 -21.50 9.91
N THR A 516 -19.38 -22.65 10.58
CA THR A 516 -19.14 -22.76 12.02
C THR A 516 -17.91 -23.64 12.25
N ALA A 517 -16.87 -23.04 12.84
CA ALA A 517 -15.69 -23.75 13.32
C ALA A 517 -15.92 -24.23 14.75
N THR A 518 -15.81 -25.53 14.98
CA THR A 518 -15.81 -26.12 16.33
C THR A 518 -14.36 -26.23 16.80
N ILE A 519 -13.98 -25.37 17.74
CA ILE A 519 -12.60 -25.20 18.20
C ILE A 519 -12.43 -26.02 19.50
N TYR A 520 -11.48 -26.93 19.48
CA TYR A 520 -11.01 -27.72 20.63
C TYR A 520 -9.65 -27.19 21.07
N VAL A 521 -9.48 -26.96 22.39
CA VAL A 521 -8.23 -26.44 22.94
C VAL A 521 -7.70 -27.45 23.96
N GLY A 522 -6.45 -27.90 23.75
CA GLY A 522 -5.87 -28.95 24.56
C GLY A 522 -6.60 -30.28 24.44
N GLY A 523 -6.66 -31.05 25.53
CA GLY A 523 -7.30 -32.35 25.59
C GLY A 523 -6.37 -33.52 25.26
N SER A 524 -6.93 -34.73 25.26
CA SER A 524 -6.16 -35.98 25.12
C SER A 524 -5.40 -36.08 23.78
N GLY A 525 -5.88 -35.42 22.73
CA GLY A 525 -5.20 -35.37 21.42
C GLY A 525 -3.84 -34.67 21.45
N PHE A 526 -3.62 -33.80 22.41
CA PHE A 526 -2.36 -33.09 22.63
C PHE A 526 -1.63 -33.49 23.90
N ASN A 527 -2.16 -34.53 24.60
CA ASN A 527 -1.67 -34.95 25.90
C ASN A 527 -1.69 -33.81 26.95
N GLU A 528 -2.72 -32.97 26.88
CA GLU A 528 -2.99 -31.85 27.78
C GLU A 528 -4.38 -32.03 28.46
N PRO A 529 -4.66 -31.34 29.57
CA PRO A 529 -6.01 -31.14 30.04
C PRO A 529 -6.87 -30.39 29.03
N ASN A 530 -8.18 -30.48 29.13
CA ASN A 530 -9.10 -29.62 28.40
C ASN A 530 -8.84 -28.15 28.72
N GLY A 531 -8.66 -27.32 27.69
CA GLY A 531 -8.22 -25.95 27.80
C GLY A 531 -9.19 -24.89 27.27
N VAL A 532 -10.39 -25.31 26.82
CA VAL A 532 -11.39 -24.35 26.33
C VAL A 532 -11.85 -23.45 27.50
N PRO A 533 -11.80 -22.09 27.32
CA PRO A 533 -12.31 -21.16 28.32
C PRO A 533 -13.84 -21.23 28.42
N ALA A 534 -14.44 -20.61 29.43
CA ALA A 534 -15.91 -20.53 29.54
C ALA A 534 -16.54 -19.74 28.40
N SER A 535 -15.83 -18.76 27.89
CA SER A 535 -16.24 -17.98 26.71
C SER A 535 -15.02 -17.43 25.96
N VAL A 536 -15.20 -17.09 24.69
CA VAL A 536 -14.24 -16.34 23.86
C VAL A 536 -14.84 -15.02 23.41
N LYS A 537 -13.99 -14.03 23.13
CA LYS A 537 -14.39 -12.79 22.49
C LYS A 537 -14.09 -12.89 21.01
N VAL A 538 -14.95 -12.31 20.19
CA VAL A 538 -14.80 -12.35 18.73
C VAL A 538 -15.05 -10.97 18.13
N LYS A 539 -14.09 -10.50 17.34
CA LYS A 539 -14.23 -9.32 16.47
C LYS A 539 -14.36 -9.79 15.03
N TYR A 540 -15.22 -9.13 14.26
CA TYR A 540 -15.46 -9.49 12.87
C TYR A 540 -15.02 -8.38 11.94
N LEU A 541 -14.37 -8.76 10.84
CA LEU A 541 -14.11 -7.94 9.66
C LEU A 541 -15.15 -8.32 8.60
N LEU A 542 -16.07 -7.42 8.30
CA LEU A 542 -17.22 -7.71 7.46
C LEU A 542 -17.44 -6.61 6.41
N ALA A 543 -18.05 -7.04 5.30
CA ALA A 543 -18.67 -6.16 4.30
C ALA A 543 -19.84 -6.90 3.62
N PRO A 544 -20.81 -6.17 3.03
CA PRO A 544 -21.96 -6.79 2.35
C PRO A 544 -21.60 -7.65 1.14
N SER A 545 -20.41 -7.47 0.56
CA SER A 545 -19.93 -8.20 -0.62
C SER A 545 -18.40 -8.13 -0.70
N THR A 546 -17.78 -9.09 -1.38
CA THR A 546 -16.34 -9.00 -1.71
C THR A 546 -16.01 -7.83 -2.62
N SER A 547 -16.97 -7.33 -3.39
CA SER A 547 -16.83 -6.16 -4.26
C SER A 547 -17.14 -4.82 -3.57
N GLU A 548 -17.41 -4.82 -2.27
CA GLU A 548 -17.71 -3.61 -1.50
C GLU A 548 -16.46 -2.75 -1.32
N LYS A 549 -16.63 -1.43 -1.48
CA LYS A 549 -15.54 -0.45 -1.38
C LYS A 549 -15.62 0.41 -0.11
N ASP A 550 -16.81 0.73 0.34
CA ASP A 550 -17.05 1.77 1.33
C ASP A 550 -17.62 1.27 2.67
N ASN A 551 -18.38 0.17 2.65
CA ASN A 551 -19.12 -0.35 3.82
C ASN A 551 -18.36 -1.49 4.53
N VAL A 552 -17.06 -1.30 4.72
CA VAL A 552 -16.23 -2.26 5.48
C VAL A 552 -16.28 -1.91 6.95
N THR A 553 -16.43 -2.91 7.81
CA THR A 553 -16.46 -2.75 9.25
C THR A 553 -15.47 -3.67 9.96
N TRP A 554 -14.84 -3.17 11.01
CA TRP A 554 -14.09 -3.92 12.00
C TRP A 554 -14.80 -3.81 13.36
N ALA A 555 -15.19 -4.95 13.93
CA ALA A 555 -16.00 -4.99 15.15
C ALA A 555 -17.19 -4.02 15.10
N GLY A 556 -17.92 -3.97 13.99
CA GLY A 556 -19.09 -3.09 13.80
C GLY A 556 -18.77 -1.62 13.53
N GLN A 557 -17.53 -1.19 13.63
CA GLN A 557 -17.11 0.19 13.37
C GLN A 557 -16.53 0.34 11.97
N THR A 558 -16.72 1.52 11.36
CA THR A 558 -16.14 1.90 10.07
C THR A 558 -15.31 3.16 10.19
N LEU A 559 -14.36 3.35 9.28
CA LEU A 559 -13.57 4.59 9.16
C LEU A 559 -14.27 5.65 8.30
N GLY A 560 -15.42 5.35 7.74
CA GLY A 560 -16.21 6.21 6.88
C GLY A 560 -16.27 5.73 5.45
N GLY A 561 -17.17 6.33 4.70
CA GLY A 561 -17.35 6.08 3.28
C GLY A 561 -16.42 6.92 2.41
N ARG A 562 -16.77 6.99 1.14
CA ARG A 562 -16.03 7.74 0.11
C ARG A 562 -15.93 9.22 0.47
N PHE A 563 -14.70 9.75 0.49
CA PHE A 563 -14.40 11.14 0.84
C PHE A 563 -14.82 11.59 2.25
N GLU A 564 -15.14 10.65 3.13
CA GLU A 564 -15.61 10.96 4.49
C GLU A 564 -14.60 10.55 5.57
N VAL A 565 -13.46 10.05 5.17
CA VAL A 565 -12.47 9.51 6.08
C VAL A 565 -11.67 10.62 6.73
N ASP A 566 -11.67 10.61 8.05
CA ASP A 566 -10.88 11.49 8.91
C ASP A 566 -9.92 10.72 9.83
N GLY A 567 -9.91 9.39 9.68
CA GLY A 567 -9.14 8.48 10.51
C GLY A 567 -9.74 8.25 11.90
N ILE A 568 -11.03 8.58 12.10
CA ILE A 568 -11.73 8.39 13.37
C ILE A 568 -12.78 7.30 13.18
N TRP A 569 -12.85 6.35 14.14
CA TRP A 569 -13.87 5.31 14.16
C TRP A 569 -15.28 5.87 14.23
N LYS A 570 -16.17 5.33 13.44
CA LYS A 570 -17.61 5.64 13.39
C LYS A 570 -18.41 4.40 13.73
N GLY A 571 -19.48 4.59 14.50
CA GLY A 571 -20.30 3.48 15.00
C GLY A 571 -19.85 2.99 16.38
N THR A 572 -20.61 2.04 16.91
CA THR A 572 -20.33 1.42 18.21
C THR A 572 -19.54 0.14 18.02
N GLU A 573 -18.50 -0.05 18.81
CA GLU A 573 -17.75 -1.30 18.79
C GLU A 573 -18.62 -2.48 19.22
N ASP A 574 -18.57 -3.56 18.46
CA ASP A 574 -19.34 -4.77 18.66
C ASP A 574 -18.41 -5.99 18.80
N VAL A 575 -18.00 -6.26 20.03
CA VAL A 575 -17.23 -7.45 20.39
C VAL A 575 -18.18 -8.54 20.88
N LYS A 576 -18.33 -9.59 20.11
CA LYS A 576 -19.22 -10.70 20.46
C LYS A 576 -18.60 -11.58 21.54
N THR A 577 -19.44 -12.05 22.47
CA THR A 577 -19.06 -13.06 23.45
C THR A 577 -19.74 -14.39 23.06
N VAL A 578 -18.91 -15.39 22.78
CA VAL A 578 -19.37 -16.74 22.44
C VAL A 578 -19.12 -17.63 23.63
N GLN A 579 -20.21 -18.27 24.18
CA GLN A 579 -20.11 -19.21 25.26
C GLN A 579 -19.57 -20.56 24.75
N CYS A 580 -18.66 -21.16 25.49
CA CYS A 580 -18.05 -22.43 25.14
C CYS A 580 -18.54 -23.53 26.04
N ASP A 581 -18.57 -24.76 25.53
CA ASP A 581 -18.90 -25.98 26.33
C ASP A 581 -17.60 -26.57 26.89
N GLN A 582 -17.30 -26.24 28.14
CA GLN A 582 -16.12 -26.76 28.83
C GLN A 582 -16.18 -28.26 29.07
N THR A 583 -17.42 -28.83 29.15
CA THR A 583 -17.61 -30.29 29.36
C THR A 583 -17.19 -31.05 28.13
N GLN A 584 -17.53 -30.56 26.96
CA GLN A 584 -17.13 -31.14 25.67
C GLN A 584 -15.82 -30.60 25.15
N ASN A 585 -15.20 -29.66 25.86
CA ASN A 585 -13.95 -28.99 25.48
C ASN A 585 -14.07 -28.27 24.12
N MET A 586 -15.19 -27.64 23.81
CA MET A 586 -15.40 -27.02 22.50
C MET A 586 -15.97 -25.62 22.58
N CYS A 587 -15.60 -24.81 21.60
CA CYS A 587 -16.16 -23.50 21.34
C CYS A 587 -16.60 -23.41 19.87
N GLN A 588 -17.84 -23.01 19.62
CA GLN A 588 -18.39 -22.90 18.26
C GLN A 588 -18.42 -21.45 17.83
N VAL A 589 -17.63 -21.12 16.83
CA VAL A 589 -17.56 -19.75 16.26
C VAL A 589 -18.06 -19.77 14.82
N THR A 590 -19.11 -19.00 14.56
CA THR A 590 -19.65 -18.84 13.21
C THR A 590 -18.99 -17.63 12.53
N VAL A 591 -18.52 -17.82 11.30
CA VAL A 591 -17.90 -16.76 10.49
C VAL A 591 -18.79 -16.48 9.27
N PRO A 592 -19.38 -15.28 9.20
CA PRO A 592 -20.20 -14.89 8.06
C PRO A 592 -19.41 -14.89 6.74
N ALA A 593 -20.12 -15.09 5.64
CA ALA A 593 -19.62 -14.99 4.28
C ALA A 593 -20.09 -13.68 3.59
N PRO A 594 -19.20 -12.92 2.93
CA PRO A 594 -17.74 -12.92 3.07
C PRO A 594 -17.30 -12.25 4.38
N GLY A 595 -16.24 -12.75 5.01
CA GLY A 595 -15.76 -12.13 6.25
C GLY A 595 -14.55 -12.80 6.88
N ALA A 596 -14.09 -12.20 7.97
CA ALA A 596 -13.07 -12.80 8.82
C ALA A 596 -13.40 -12.54 10.30
N ALA A 597 -12.95 -13.43 11.17
CA ALA A 597 -13.11 -13.33 12.61
C ALA A 597 -11.76 -13.46 13.32
N LEU A 598 -11.53 -12.59 14.30
CA LEU A 598 -10.43 -12.73 15.24
C LEU A 598 -11.00 -13.16 16.60
N VAL A 599 -10.67 -14.37 17.00
CA VAL A 599 -11.12 -15.00 18.24
C VAL A 599 -10.05 -14.79 19.31
N PHE A 600 -10.44 -14.29 20.48
CA PHE A 600 -9.60 -14.10 21.65
C PHE A 600 -9.96 -15.11 22.72
N PHE A 601 -8.99 -15.90 23.16
CA PHE A 601 -9.19 -16.96 24.15
C PHE A 601 -9.21 -16.47 25.60
N SER A 602 -9.00 -15.18 25.84
CA SER A 602 -9.16 -14.54 27.15
C SER A 602 -9.47 -13.05 26.99
N ASP A 603 -10.11 -12.46 28.00
CA ASP A 603 -10.34 -11.01 28.06
C ASP A 603 -9.01 -10.24 28.08
N ALA A 604 -7.98 -10.79 28.71
CA ALA A 604 -6.65 -10.18 28.74
C ALA A 604 -6.02 -10.10 27.34
N ALA A 605 -6.19 -11.14 26.51
CA ALA A 605 -5.67 -11.16 25.14
C ALA A 605 -6.40 -10.13 24.25
N GLN A 606 -7.67 -9.88 24.47
CA GLN A 606 -8.45 -8.87 23.77
C GLN A 606 -8.04 -7.45 24.24
N GLN A 607 -8.03 -7.20 25.55
CA GLN A 607 -7.69 -5.89 26.10
C GLN A 607 -6.24 -5.46 25.82
N ALA A 608 -5.32 -6.39 25.64
CA ALA A 608 -3.92 -6.09 25.32
C ALA A 608 -3.75 -5.38 23.98
N VAL A 609 -4.67 -5.60 23.04
CA VAL A 609 -4.58 -5.08 21.67
C VAL A 609 -5.70 -4.08 21.33
N ASP A 610 -6.64 -3.91 22.22
CA ASP A 610 -7.78 -3.04 22.06
C ASP A 610 -7.65 -1.84 23.02
N PRO A 611 -7.21 -0.69 22.52
CA PRO A 611 -7.07 0.49 23.36
C PRO A 611 -8.45 0.97 23.81
N SER A 612 -8.61 1.23 25.10
CA SER A 612 -9.87 1.75 25.66
C SER A 612 -10.27 3.12 25.09
N THR A 613 -9.31 3.87 24.59
CA THR A 613 -9.48 5.16 23.90
C THR A 613 -8.39 5.30 22.85
N THR A 614 -8.76 5.63 21.61
CA THR A 614 -7.81 5.97 20.56
C THR A 614 -7.52 7.47 20.61
N GLN A 615 -6.24 7.85 20.69
CA GLN A 615 -5.84 9.23 20.53
C GLN A 615 -6.20 9.70 19.11
N THR A 616 -6.83 10.86 19.02
CA THR A 616 -7.20 11.49 17.76
C THR A 616 -6.72 12.92 17.68
N PHE A 617 -6.41 13.35 16.46
CA PHE A 617 -6.00 14.72 16.16
C PHE A 617 -7.18 15.44 15.50
N PRO A 618 -7.54 16.66 15.96
CA PRO A 618 -8.65 17.40 15.39
C PRO A 618 -8.29 17.97 14.01
N THR A 619 -9.28 18.02 13.13
CA THR A 619 -9.16 18.69 11.82
C THR A 619 -10.33 19.61 11.59
N THR A 620 -10.09 20.74 10.94
CA THR A 620 -11.14 21.70 10.58
C THR A 620 -11.97 21.25 9.37
N TYR A 621 -11.54 20.24 8.64
CA TYR A 621 -12.28 19.72 7.49
C TYR A 621 -13.59 19.03 7.90
N ILE A 622 -13.59 18.36 9.03
CA ILE A 622 -14.75 17.62 9.56
C ILE A 622 -15.94 18.55 9.86
N THR A 623 -15.68 19.83 10.11
CA THR A 623 -16.72 20.79 10.50
C THR A 623 -17.44 21.46 9.35
N LYS A 624 -16.97 21.26 8.10
CA LYS A 624 -17.58 21.84 6.90
C LYS A 624 -18.65 20.93 6.35
N THR A 625 -19.89 21.31 6.48
CA THR A 625 -21.03 20.58 5.93
C THR A 625 -21.35 20.92 4.47
N VAL A 626 -20.80 22.02 3.97
CA VAL A 626 -20.99 22.48 2.59
C VAL A 626 -19.68 23.09 2.09
N ASN A 627 -19.25 22.71 0.91
CA ASN A 627 -18.13 23.37 0.27
C ASN A 627 -18.60 24.62 -0.49
N THR A 628 -18.09 25.77 -0.07
CA THR A 628 -18.41 27.07 -0.69
C THR A 628 -17.36 27.51 -1.71
N VAL A 629 -16.31 26.72 -1.93
CA VAL A 629 -15.22 27.04 -2.84
C VAL A 629 -15.62 26.66 -4.27
N SER A 630 -15.62 27.63 -5.16
CA SER A 630 -15.70 27.37 -6.59
C SER A 630 -14.32 26.97 -7.10
N ILE A 631 -14.21 25.81 -7.71
CA ILE A 631 -12.94 25.29 -8.25
C ILE A 631 -13.01 25.33 -9.76
N ASP A 632 -11.94 25.82 -10.36
CA ASP A 632 -11.80 25.84 -11.80
C ASP A 632 -11.90 24.41 -12.36
N PRO A 633 -12.81 24.17 -13.33
CA PRO A 633 -12.96 22.86 -13.95
C PRO A 633 -11.66 22.31 -14.55
N SER A 634 -10.76 23.17 -14.99
CA SER A 634 -9.45 22.76 -15.50
C SER A 634 -8.56 22.18 -14.42
N VAL A 635 -8.65 22.70 -13.19
CA VAL A 635 -7.95 22.15 -12.01
C VAL A 635 -8.51 20.79 -11.65
N LEU A 636 -9.83 20.62 -11.67
CA LEU A 636 -10.48 19.35 -11.40
C LEU A 636 -10.14 18.30 -12.47
N ALA A 637 -10.17 18.69 -13.73
CA ALA A 637 -9.81 17.81 -14.85
C ALA A 637 -8.38 17.26 -14.74
N THR A 638 -7.50 17.96 -14.03
CA THR A 638 -6.09 17.54 -13.85
C THR A 638 -5.81 16.98 -12.46
N SER A 639 -6.69 17.20 -11.48
CA SER A 639 -6.40 16.92 -10.07
C SER A 639 -6.18 15.44 -9.78
N ASN A 640 -6.96 14.56 -10.35
CA ASN A 640 -6.87 13.11 -10.13
C ASN A 640 -6.38 12.37 -11.37
N GLY A 641 -5.60 13.02 -12.20
CA GLY A 641 -5.09 12.43 -13.41
C GLY A 641 -6.15 12.11 -14.45
N GLN A 642 -7.29 12.76 -14.39
CA GLN A 642 -8.42 12.56 -15.30
C GLN A 642 -8.14 13.01 -16.72
N ASN A 643 -7.08 13.73 -16.94
CA ASN A 643 -6.85 14.44 -18.16
C ASN A 643 -5.97 13.66 -19.13
N GLY A 644 -6.58 12.78 -19.91
CA GLY A 644 -6.09 12.10 -21.10
C GLY A 644 -4.58 12.22 -21.40
N LYS A 645 -4.22 13.00 -22.42
CA LYS A 645 -2.84 13.12 -22.87
C LYS A 645 -1.88 13.81 -21.89
N ALA A 646 -2.36 14.83 -21.18
CA ALA A 646 -1.53 15.51 -20.17
C ALA A 646 -1.18 14.58 -19.01
N ARG A 647 -2.04 13.61 -18.71
CA ARG A 647 -1.82 12.60 -17.70
C ARG A 647 -0.77 11.58 -18.08
N LEU A 648 -0.75 11.13 -19.33
CA LEU A 648 0.28 10.23 -19.84
C LEU A 648 1.69 10.85 -19.76
N GLN A 649 1.77 12.19 -19.80
CA GLN A 649 3.01 12.93 -19.60
C GLN A 649 3.36 13.15 -18.12
N GLN A 650 2.44 12.84 -17.19
CA GLN A 650 2.61 13.00 -15.75
C GLN A 650 2.74 11.68 -15.02
N LEU A 651 3.10 10.61 -15.71
CA LEU A 651 3.38 9.31 -15.11
C LEU A 651 4.38 9.45 -13.96
N GLY A 652 3.98 8.97 -12.83
CA GLY A 652 4.86 8.95 -11.68
C GLY A 652 4.52 9.96 -10.59
N GLY A 653 3.26 10.21 -10.38
CA GLY A 653 2.78 10.89 -9.20
C GLY A 653 2.41 12.32 -9.40
N THR A 654 1.79 12.76 -8.47
CA THR A 654 0.87 13.78 -8.52
C THR A 654 0.87 14.64 -7.33
N SER A 655 2.01 14.95 -6.86
CA SER A 655 2.00 16.35 -6.55
C SER A 655 1.48 16.97 -7.84
N GLN A 656 0.26 17.46 -7.80
CA GLN A 656 -0.21 18.34 -8.81
C GLN A 656 0.93 19.34 -9.01
N GLY A 657 1.78 19.04 -10.00
CA GLY A 657 2.49 20.07 -10.59
C GLY A 657 1.37 20.88 -11.18
N GLY A 658 0.84 21.79 -10.40
CA GLY A 658 -0.02 22.77 -10.99
C GLY A 658 0.70 23.14 -12.23
N SER A 659 0.05 23.10 -13.35
CA SER A 659 0.26 24.09 -14.35
C SER A 659 -0.10 25.42 -13.68
N SER A 660 0.60 25.78 -12.59
CA SER A 660 0.84 27.16 -12.31
C SER A 660 1.46 27.60 -13.62
N GLY A 661 0.79 28.47 -14.33
CA GLY A 661 1.32 29.11 -15.53
C GLY A 661 2.53 29.99 -15.19
N ALA A 662 3.51 29.39 -14.56
CA ALA A 662 4.86 29.85 -14.57
C ALA A 662 5.33 29.60 -16.01
N THR A 663 5.08 30.56 -16.87
CA THR A 663 5.93 30.76 -18.00
C THR A 663 7.36 30.52 -17.51
N HIS A 664 7.98 29.48 -18.01
CA HIS A 664 9.41 29.30 -17.87
C HIS A 664 10.06 30.54 -18.45
N ALA A 665 10.33 31.53 -17.63
CA ALA A 665 11.45 32.36 -17.89
C ALA A 665 12.64 31.40 -17.80
N ALA A 666 13.21 31.07 -18.96
CA ALA A 666 14.45 30.33 -19.03
C ALA A 666 15.49 31.18 -18.24
N GLY A 667 15.58 30.86 -16.98
CA GLY A 667 16.66 31.32 -16.14
C GLY A 667 17.88 30.59 -16.64
N VAL A 668 18.60 31.25 -17.54
CA VAL A 668 19.96 30.86 -17.92
C VAL A 668 20.72 30.72 -16.60
N VAL A 669 21.03 29.49 -16.23
CA VAL A 669 21.92 29.23 -15.09
C VAL A 669 23.26 29.83 -15.44
N PRO A 670 23.76 30.84 -14.72
CA PRO A 670 24.98 31.59 -15.14
C PRO A 670 26.26 30.73 -15.13
N GLY A 671 26.19 29.50 -14.63
CA GLY A 671 27.33 28.60 -14.50
C GLY A 671 27.74 27.88 -15.79
N LEU A 672 26.80 27.52 -16.66
CA LEU A 672 27.11 26.77 -17.89
C LEU A 672 27.66 27.65 -19.00
N ALA A 673 27.31 28.93 -19.05
CA ALA A 673 27.90 29.89 -20.02
C ALA A 673 29.36 30.19 -19.70
N THR A 674 29.75 30.15 -18.44
CA THR A 674 31.15 30.40 -18.04
C THR A 674 32.04 29.18 -18.33
N LEU A 675 31.51 27.98 -18.30
CA LEU A 675 32.27 26.78 -18.63
C LEU A 675 32.51 26.64 -20.14
N ALA A 676 31.56 27.05 -20.96
CA ALA A 676 31.71 27.04 -22.42
C ALA A 676 32.71 28.09 -22.92
N LEU A 677 32.84 29.22 -22.24
CA LEU A 677 33.82 30.26 -22.58
C LEU A 677 35.24 29.91 -22.13
N VAL A 678 35.40 29.15 -21.04
CA VAL A 678 36.71 28.65 -20.58
C VAL A 678 37.22 27.53 -21.48
N LEU A 679 36.36 26.65 -21.97
CA LEU A 679 36.74 25.61 -22.93
C LEU A 679 37.04 26.15 -24.34
N ALA A 680 36.38 27.22 -24.76
CA ALA A 680 36.67 27.88 -26.02
C ALA A 680 37.98 28.73 -25.93
N GLY A 681 38.32 29.25 -24.74
CA GLY A 681 39.56 29.99 -24.51
C GLY A 681 40.82 29.10 -24.45
N MET A 682 40.69 27.88 -23.97
CA MET A 682 41.82 26.91 -23.93
C MET A 682 42.14 26.28 -25.29
N GLY A 683 41.17 26.23 -26.21
CA GLY A 683 41.39 25.72 -27.58
C GLY A 683 42.18 26.64 -28.47
N THR A 684 42.33 27.92 -28.14
CA THR A 684 43.06 28.92 -28.95
C THR A 684 44.49 29.16 -28.47
N VAL A 685 44.89 28.72 -27.30
CA VAL A 685 46.26 28.92 -26.81
C VAL A 685 47.20 27.75 -27.23
N PHE A 686 46.71 26.63 -27.75
CA PHE A 686 47.53 25.49 -28.18
C PHE A 686 47.78 25.44 -29.70
N ARG A 687 47.50 26.52 -30.48
CA ARG A 687 47.79 26.58 -31.92
C ARG A 687 48.82 27.64 -32.34
N LEU A 688 49.63 28.13 -31.42
CA LEU A 688 50.74 29.02 -31.76
C LEU A 688 52.02 28.56 -31.08
N SER A 689 52.48 27.37 -31.38
CA SER A 689 53.88 26.96 -31.35
C SER A 689 54.01 25.57 -31.97
N TRP A 690 54.13 25.53 -33.22
CA TRP A 690 54.95 24.82 -34.21
C TRP A 690 54.32 24.83 -35.56
#